data_d6c056b8d7ef432cd629f83ca1b63047
#
_entry.id   d6c056b8d7ef432cd629f83ca1b63047
#
_cell.length_a   1.000
_cell.length_b   1.000
_cell.length_c   1.000
_cell.angle_alpha   90.00
_cell.angle_beta   90.00
_cell.angle_gamma   90.00
#
_symmetry.space_group_name_H-M   'P 1'
#
loop_
_entity.id
_entity.type
_entity.pdbx_description
1 polymer ?
#
loop_
_entity_poly.entity_id
_entity_poly.type
_entity_poly.pdbx_seq_one_letter_code
_entity_poly.pdbx_strand_id
1 'polypeptide(L)'
;MPQTPSSKCLGANSPVCVGCAGASLGCVRSGSKSKQVVFYPEEGVVKLYLRGRSVPLYVPDSLVASYSLEAKGELPPKELQLEWVYGYRGRDCRTNLYILPSGELLYFTAAVCVLYDPAAGTQRHYRGHTDDIKSIAVHPDSVTIASGQVAGNSQDGKSLPPHVRIWHSVSLCTLHVIGVGHFDRAVTCLSFSKTDGGSHLCACDESGDHVLSVWQWQRELKVTEVKCSTEPVLAAIFHPTEPNLIITCGKSQLYYWSLEPAPTGAAAGTTATLSKRQGVFEKHEKPRFVLCLAFAENGDVVTGDSNGNLFIWGKGSHRISQAVCGAHDGGVFALCVCRDGTLLSGGGKDGRIVLWDREYKKVRETRIPECYGPVRTIAEGRGGDALYVGTTKNCVMSGSLENALRCLIQGHTDELWGLSCHPTLELFLTCGHDKLVNLWNSKGHEPVWTTTLEDPARVAGFHPSGNVVAVGTTTGRFLVLDTQSHVIVTTFSDAGEQISAISYSPDGQYLAVGSHDNFIYLYEVAEEGREYRRVGKCSGHSSYITHLDWASDSSSFMTNSGDYEILYWDPESGKQIVSAESVRNVEWEKASCTLSFHVLGIWPDGADGTDINAVIKSHDRKLVATGDDFGGVRLYNYPCVVPRAPSYKYSGHSSHVTRVSFLHNDTALISVGGKDCTVLQWSIL
;
A
#
# COMPACT_ATOMS: atom_id res chain seq x y z
N MET A 1 -24.61 -43.52 -5.45
CA MET A 1 -24.60 -42.40 -4.50
C MET A 1 -23.57 -42.71 -3.42
N PRO A 2 -22.46 -41.97 -3.32
CA PRO A 2 -21.68 -41.90 -2.09
C PRO A 2 -21.76 -40.46 -1.58
N GLN A 3 -21.86 -40.37 -0.25
CA GLN A 3 -22.02 -39.17 0.56
C GLN A 3 -20.75 -38.28 0.47
N THR A 4 -20.97 -37.00 0.27
CA THR A 4 -19.96 -35.95 0.37
C THR A 4 -19.67 -35.61 1.84
N PRO A 5 -18.40 -35.44 2.27
CA PRO A 5 -18.12 -34.88 3.58
C PRO A 5 -18.31 -33.36 3.56
N SER A 6 -19.05 -32.84 4.50
CA SER A 6 -19.24 -31.41 4.73
C SER A 6 -17.95 -30.79 5.23
N SER A 7 -17.30 -29.96 4.41
CA SER A 7 -16.23 -29.08 4.84
C SER A 7 -16.81 -27.87 5.58
N LYS A 8 -16.55 -27.78 6.88
CA LYS A 8 -16.81 -26.54 7.65
C LYS A 8 -15.78 -25.49 7.23
N CYS A 9 -16.23 -24.51 6.48
CA CYS A 9 -15.47 -23.26 6.28
C CYS A 9 -15.43 -22.49 7.60
N LEU A 10 -14.23 -22.26 8.13
CA LEU A 10 -14.00 -21.32 9.22
C LEU A 10 -14.10 -19.90 8.65
N GLY A 11 -15.08 -19.16 9.07
CA GLY A 11 -15.29 -17.78 8.70
C GLY A 11 -14.14 -16.89 9.18
N ALA A 12 -13.77 -15.94 8.32
CA ALA A 12 -12.75 -14.95 8.60
C ALA A 12 -13.27 -13.86 9.53
N ASN A 13 -13.59 -14.20 10.77
CA ASN A 13 -13.75 -13.28 11.89
C ASN A 13 -13.77 -14.15 13.16
N SER A 14 -12.59 -14.38 13.73
CA SER A 14 -12.50 -14.99 15.04
C SER A 14 -11.47 -14.25 15.89
N PRO A 15 -11.81 -13.93 17.14
CA PRO A 15 -10.88 -13.33 18.09
C PRO A 15 -9.80 -14.34 18.48
N VAL A 16 -8.62 -13.82 18.76
CA VAL A 16 -7.43 -14.53 19.21
C VAL A 16 -7.79 -15.41 20.42
N CYS A 17 -7.63 -16.73 20.27
CA CYS A 17 -7.65 -17.66 21.41
C CYS A 17 -6.38 -17.50 22.24
N VAL A 18 -6.57 -17.12 23.50
CA VAL A 18 -5.57 -17.21 24.57
C VAL A 18 -5.58 -18.64 25.14
N GLY A 19 -4.40 -19.22 25.24
CA GLY A 19 -4.16 -20.26 26.22
C GLY A 19 -3.48 -21.52 25.73
N CYS A 20 -2.17 -21.65 26.02
CA CYS A 20 -1.59 -22.85 26.62
C CYS A 20 -0.33 -22.46 27.37
N ALA A 21 -0.34 -22.74 28.66
CA ALA A 21 0.70 -22.44 29.62
C ALA A 21 1.85 -23.45 29.51
N GLY A 22 3.09 -22.93 29.48
CA GLY A 22 4.30 -23.68 29.80
C GLY A 22 5.11 -22.85 30.78
N ALA A 23 5.18 -23.26 32.02
CA ALA A 23 5.87 -22.57 33.09
C ALA A 23 7.39 -22.69 32.95
N SER A 24 8.11 -21.55 32.92
CA SER A 24 9.50 -21.47 33.36
C SER A 24 9.62 -20.30 34.35
N LEU A 25 10.07 -20.65 35.55
CA LEU A 25 10.36 -19.70 36.63
C LEU A 25 11.54 -18.80 36.22
N GLY A 26 11.25 -17.54 35.96
CA GLY A 26 12.23 -16.45 35.79
C GLY A 26 11.90 -15.31 36.75
N CYS A 27 12.87 -14.97 37.54
CA CYS A 27 12.89 -13.97 38.61
C CYS A 27 12.19 -12.67 38.22
N VAL A 28 11.05 -12.38 38.84
CA VAL A 28 10.29 -11.15 38.68
C VAL A 28 10.99 -10.04 39.48
N ARG A 29 11.68 -9.12 38.80
CA ARG A 29 11.93 -7.79 39.34
C ARG A 29 10.60 -7.04 39.27
N SER A 30 10.02 -6.74 40.42
CA SER A 30 8.87 -5.84 40.55
C SER A 30 9.31 -4.39 40.25
N GLY A 31 9.31 -4.04 38.96
CA GLY A 31 9.28 -2.64 38.56
C GLY A 31 7.83 -2.16 38.63
N SER A 32 7.54 -1.13 39.39
CA SER A 32 6.27 -0.44 39.39
C SER A 32 5.97 0.00 37.95
N LYS A 33 4.94 -0.57 37.32
CA LYS A 33 4.44 -0.09 36.01
C LYS A 33 3.96 1.34 36.24
N SER A 34 4.72 2.33 35.72
CA SER A 34 4.27 3.73 35.70
C SER A 34 2.93 3.76 34.97
N LYS A 35 1.92 4.36 35.62
CA LYS A 35 0.61 4.53 34.97
C LYS A 35 0.80 5.45 33.76
N GLN A 36 0.40 5.02 32.57
CA GLN A 36 0.49 5.81 31.34
C GLN A 36 -0.45 7.02 31.36
N VAL A 37 -1.53 6.97 32.13
CA VAL A 37 -2.52 8.03 32.26
C VAL A 37 -2.81 8.27 33.73
N VAL A 38 -2.81 9.53 34.15
CA VAL A 38 -3.13 9.95 35.53
C VAL A 38 -4.12 11.12 35.48
N PHE A 39 -5.22 11.01 36.24
CA PHE A 39 -6.23 12.07 36.36
C PHE A 39 -6.08 12.84 37.67
N TYR A 40 -6.14 14.16 37.59
CA TYR A 40 -6.11 15.12 38.70
C TYR A 40 -7.48 15.82 38.75
N PRO A 41 -8.43 15.32 39.54
CA PRO A 41 -9.81 15.83 39.55
C PRO A 41 -9.93 17.30 40.00
N GLU A 42 -9.09 17.73 40.94
CA GLU A 42 -9.13 19.11 41.45
C GLU A 42 -8.67 20.13 40.41
N GLU A 43 -7.76 19.75 39.53
CA GLU A 43 -7.28 20.57 38.41
C GLU A 43 -8.11 20.40 37.14
N GLY A 44 -8.91 19.32 37.07
CA GLY A 44 -9.61 18.91 35.87
C GLY A 44 -8.67 18.56 34.72
N VAL A 45 -7.53 17.93 35.03
CA VAL A 45 -6.45 17.63 34.07
C VAL A 45 -6.14 16.13 34.07
N VAL A 46 -6.05 15.57 32.87
CA VAL A 46 -5.51 14.22 32.64
C VAL A 46 -4.08 14.37 32.09
N LYS A 47 -3.11 13.72 32.70
CA LYS A 47 -1.75 13.64 32.18
C LYS A 47 -1.55 12.32 31.44
N LEU A 48 -1.25 12.41 30.14
CA LEU A 48 -0.85 11.29 29.28
C LEU A 48 0.68 11.24 29.23
N TYR A 49 1.25 10.06 29.46
CA TYR A 49 2.71 9.84 29.42
C TYR A 49 3.09 9.07 28.16
N LEU A 50 3.82 9.72 27.27
CA LEU A 50 4.36 9.15 26.03
C LEU A 50 5.88 9.17 26.09
N ARG A 51 6.52 8.00 26.08
CA ARG A 51 8.00 7.85 26.26
C ARG A 51 8.59 8.70 27.39
N GLY A 52 7.88 8.76 28.52
CA GLY A 52 8.33 9.51 29.70
C GLY A 52 8.07 11.02 29.66
N ARG A 53 7.53 11.55 28.57
CA ARG A 53 7.04 12.93 28.50
C ARG A 53 5.60 13.00 28.98
N SER A 54 5.29 14.01 29.76
CA SER A 54 3.93 14.27 30.28
C SER A 54 3.23 15.27 29.39
N VAL A 55 2.07 14.88 28.87
CA VAL A 55 1.18 15.74 28.06
C VAL A 55 -0.07 16.04 28.89
N PRO A 56 -0.29 17.29 29.33
CA PRO A 56 -1.49 17.67 30.06
C PRO A 56 -2.67 17.86 29.09
N LEU A 57 -3.79 17.20 29.38
CA LEU A 57 -5.04 17.29 28.64
C LEU A 57 -6.13 17.81 29.56
N TYR A 58 -6.78 18.89 29.20
CA TYR A 58 -7.82 19.52 30.02
C TYR A 58 -9.17 18.89 29.75
N VAL A 59 -9.81 18.43 30.85
CA VAL A 59 -11.13 17.82 30.81
C VAL A 59 -12.19 18.93 30.72
N PRO A 60 -13.16 18.86 29.80
CA PRO A 60 -14.29 19.81 29.77
C PRO A 60 -15.02 19.88 31.12
N ASP A 61 -15.44 21.07 31.55
CA ASP A 61 -16.07 21.29 32.87
C ASP A 61 -17.27 20.40 33.12
N SER A 62 -18.05 20.13 32.08
CA SER A 62 -19.23 19.25 32.16
C SER A 62 -18.90 17.80 32.48
N LEU A 63 -17.63 17.37 32.21
CA LEU A 63 -17.20 15.99 32.39
C LEU A 63 -16.34 15.80 33.65
N VAL A 64 -15.74 16.83 34.22
CA VAL A 64 -14.78 16.70 35.35
C VAL A 64 -15.35 15.88 36.50
N ALA A 65 -16.61 16.11 36.89
CA ALA A 65 -17.24 15.44 38.01
C ALA A 65 -17.57 13.95 37.75
N SER A 66 -17.77 13.56 36.49
CA SER A 66 -18.16 12.20 36.08
C SER A 66 -17.02 11.40 35.44
N TYR A 67 -15.89 12.04 35.11
CA TYR A 67 -14.79 11.39 34.41
C TYR A 67 -14.06 10.39 35.31
N SER A 68 -13.84 9.18 34.77
CA SER A 68 -13.10 8.11 35.46
C SER A 68 -12.20 7.36 34.50
N LEU A 69 -10.95 7.14 34.90
CA LEU A 69 -10.01 6.29 34.14
C LEU A 69 -10.39 4.81 34.14
N GLU A 70 -11.28 4.39 35.04
CA GLU A 70 -11.74 3.00 35.18
C GLU A 70 -13.05 2.74 34.39
N ALA A 71 -13.57 3.77 33.71
CA ALA A 71 -14.72 3.61 32.85
C ALA A 71 -14.46 2.54 31.78
N LYS A 72 -15.45 1.71 31.50
CA LYS A 72 -15.35 0.71 30.43
C LYS A 72 -15.78 1.35 29.13
N GLY A 73 -14.90 1.31 28.14
CA GLY A 73 -15.24 1.66 26.78
C GLY A 73 -16.03 0.53 26.09
N GLU A 74 -16.79 0.90 25.07
CA GLU A 74 -17.53 -0.03 24.22
C GLU A 74 -16.93 0.02 22.80
N LEU A 75 -17.05 -1.10 22.06
CA LEU A 75 -16.75 -1.13 20.64
C LEU A 75 -17.74 -0.22 19.88
N PRO A 76 -17.30 0.42 18.80
CA PRO A 76 -18.21 1.21 17.98
C PRO A 76 -19.32 0.32 17.38
N PRO A 77 -20.54 0.84 17.23
CA PRO A 77 -21.66 0.07 16.68
C PRO A 77 -21.55 -0.17 15.18
N LYS A 78 -20.60 0.51 14.52
CA LYS A 78 -20.32 0.41 13.10
C LYS A 78 -18.96 -0.21 12.84
N GLU A 79 -18.83 -0.88 11.71
CA GLU A 79 -17.60 -1.51 11.24
C GLU A 79 -17.20 -0.97 9.87
N LEU A 80 -15.92 -1.19 9.48
CA LEU A 80 -15.42 -0.86 8.16
C LEU A 80 -15.31 -2.12 7.30
N GLN A 81 -15.75 -2.02 6.06
CA GLN A 81 -15.52 -3.03 5.05
C GLN A 81 -14.72 -2.43 3.90
N LEU A 82 -13.62 -3.08 3.51
CA LEU A 82 -12.84 -2.63 2.36
C LEU A 82 -13.70 -2.73 1.09
N GLU A 83 -13.97 -1.59 0.48
CA GLU A 83 -14.80 -1.44 -0.71
C GLU A 83 -13.95 -1.34 -1.97
N TRP A 84 -12.94 -0.47 -1.95
CA TRP A 84 -12.11 -0.20 -3.12
C TRP A 84 -10.65 0.06 -2.76
N VAL A 85 -9.77 -0.43 -3.62
CA VAL A 85 -8.33 -0.20 -3.59
C VAL A 85 -7.95 0.60 -4.82
N TYR A 86 -7.44 1.82 -4.61
CA TYR A 86 -6.90 2.67 -5.67
C TYR A 86 -5.41 2.42 -5.79
N GLY A 87 -4.96 2.01 -6.95
CA GLY A 87 -3.56 1.79 -7.22
C GLY A 87 -3.24 0.40 -7.72
N TYR A 88 -2.01 0.26 -8.17
CA TYR A 88 -1.40 -0.94 -8.72
C TYR A 88 0.10 -0.87 -8.44
N ARG A 89 0.74 -2.01 -8.23
CA ARG A 89 2.18 -2.06 -7.97
C ARG A 89 2.94 -2.59 -9.18
N GLY A 90 3.43 -1.70 -10.04
CA GLY A 90 4.25 -2.03 -11.20
C GLY A 90 5.67 -1.47 -11.14
N ARG A 91 5.92 -0.47 -10.26
CA ARG A 91 7.21 0.20 -10.14
C ARG A 91 8.36 -0.76 -9.82
N ASP A 92 8.20 -1.62 -8.83
CA ASP A 92 9.23 -2.50 -8.28
C ASP A 92 8.84 -3.99 -8.27
N CYS A 93 7.70 -4.36 -8.83
CA CYS A 93 7.22 -5.73 -8.97
C CYS A 93 7.09 -6.13 -10.42
N ARG A 94 7.27 -7.42 -10.69
CA ARG A 94 7.16 -8.02 -12.02
C ARG A 94 5.99 -8.97 -12.06
N THR A 95 5.45 -9.21 -13.26
CA THR A 95 4.36 -10.18 -13.49
C THR A 95 3.19 -10.01 -12.51
N ASN A 96 2.86 -8.78 -12.15
CA ASN A 96 1.79 -8.46 -11.21
C ASN A 96 0.47 -8.16 -11.97
N LEU A 97 0.07 -9.04 -12.88
CA LEU A 97 -1.21 -8.91 -13.58
C LEU A 97 -1.59 -10.24 -14.24
N TYR A 98 -2.73 -10.79 -13.83
CA TYR A 98 -3.29 -12.04 -14.38
C TYR A 98 -4.76 -11.84 -14.69
N ILE A 99 -5.29 -12.63 -15.61
CA ILE A 99 -6.70 -12.67 -15.93
C ILE A 99 -7.25 -14.04 -15.55
N LEU A 100 -8.19 -14.03 -14.63
CA LEU A 100 -8.82 -15.25 -14.13
C LEU A 100 -9.91 -15.74 -15.08
N PRO A 101 -10.34 -17.02 -14.97
CA PRO A 101 -11.47 -17.54 -15.75
C PRO A 101 -12.78 -16.77 -15.55
N SER A 102 -12.96 -16.09 -14.43
CA SER A 102 -14.10 -15.17 -14.20
C SER A 102 -14.10 -13.93 -15.09
N GLY A 103 -12.94 -13.55 -15.65
CA GLY A 103 -12.71 -12.27 -16.34
C GLY A 103 -12.12 -11.20 -15.44
N GLU A 104 -12.00 -11.48 -14.15
CA GLU A 104 -11.38 -10.58 -13.19
C GLU A 104 -9.88 -10.44 -13.43
N LEU A 105 -9.39 -9.24 -13.27
CA LEU A 105 -7.96 -8.93 -13.20
C LEU A 105 -7.48 -9.21 -11.78
N LEU A 106 -6.46 -10.06 -11.66
CA LEU A 106 -5.79 -10.35 -10.40
C LEU A 106 -4.45 -9.62 -10.35
N TYR A 107 -4.26 -8.81 -9.35
CA TYR A 107 -3.02 -8.10 -9.05
C TYR A 107 -2.92 -7.80 -7.55
N PHE A 108 -1.80 -7.26 -7.11
CA PHE A 108 -1.63 -6.84 -5.72
C PHE A 108 -1.09 -5.42 -5.62
N THR A 109 -1.37 -4.79 -4.49
CA THR A 109 -0.74 -3.56 -4.02
C THR A 109 -0.75 -3.57 -2.49
N ALA A 110 0.27 -3.01 -1.84
CA ALA A 110 0.45 -3.11 -0.40
C ALA A 110 0.30 -4.57 0.11
N ALA A 111 -0.51 -4.79 1.14
CA ALA A 111 -0.79 -6.11 1.70
C ALA A 111 -2.06 -6.77 1.13
N VAL A 112 -2.61 -6.27 0.02
CA VAL A 112 -3.90 -6.71 -0.55
C VAL A 112 -3.71 -7.29 -1.94
N CYS A 113 -4.26 -8.49 -2.19
CA CYS A 113 -4.53 -8.96 -3.56
C CYS A 113 -5.93 -8.49 -3.98
N VAL A 114 -6.01 -7.89 -5.16
CA VAL A 114 -7.23 -7.34 -5.74
C VAL A 114 -7.71 -8.23 -6.88
N LEU A 115 -8.99 -8.56 -6.87
CA LEU A 115 -9.70 -9.21 -7.98
C LEU A 115 -10.70 -8.19 -8.52
N TYR A 116 -10.36 -7.58 -9.64
CA TYR A 116 -11.13 -6.50 -10.24
C TYR A 116 -11.88 -6.98 -11.48
N ASP A 117 -13.19 -6.83 -11.50
CA ASP A 117 -14.03 -7.05 -12.66
C ASP A 117 -14.25 -5.72 -13.40
N PRO A 118 -13.59 -5.48 -14.55
CA PRO A 118 -13.74 -4.24 -15.30
C PRO A 118 -15.14 -4.07 -15.92
N ALA A 119 -15.86 -5.17 -16.19
CA ALA A 119 -17.18 -5.12 -16.79
C ALA A 119 -18.26 -4.75 -15.77
N ALA A 120 -18.15 -5.27 -14.54
CA ALA A 120 -19.04 -4.97 -13.45
C ALA A 120 -18.64 -3.70 -12.68
N GLY A 121 -17.38 -3.24 -12.82
CA GLY A 121 -16.83 -2.13 -12.03
C GLY A 121 -16.74 -2.45 -10.53
N THR A 122 -16.42 -3.69 -10.16
CA THR A 122 -16.38 -4.16 -8.77
C THR A 122 -15.06 -4.80 -8.42
N GLN A 123 -14.67 -4.72 -7.15
CA GLN A 123 -13.48 -5.36 -6.62
C GLN A 123 -13.83 -6.35 -5.50
N ARG A 124 -13.03 -7.43 -5.42
CA ARG A 124 -12.97 -8.35 -4.29
C ARG A 124 -11.53 -8.37 -3.77
N HIS A 125 -11.33 -8.60 -2.48
CA HIS A 125 -10.03 -8.40 -1.84
C HIS A 125 -9.63 -9.59 -0.99
N TYR A 126 -8.43 -10.14 -1.24
CA TYR A 126 -7.79 -11.06 -0.31
C TYR A 126 -6.84 -10.29 0.60
N ARG A 127 -7.08 -10.37 1.93
CA ARG A 127 -6.42 -9.58 2.97
C ARG A 127 -5.67 -10.44 4.00
N GLY A 128 -5.20 -11.61 3.60
CA GLY A 128 -4.50 -12.53 4.50
C GLY A 128 -3.08 -12.08 4.88
N HIS A 129 -2.45 -11.23 4.08
CA HIS A 129 -1.09 -10.76 4.31
C HIS A 129 -0.99 -9.69 5.41
N THR A 130 0.16 -9.65 6.06
CA THR A 130 0.48 -8.73 7.15
C THR A 130 1.45 -7.63 6.76
N ASP A 131 2.04 -7.72 5.57
CA ASP A 131 2.98 -6.76 5.02
C ASP A 131 2.96 -6.83 3.49
N ASP A 132 3.82 -6.08 2.80
CA ASP A 132 3.93 -5.96 1.36
C ASP A 132 3.97 -7.31 0.64
N ILE A 133 3.11 -7.47 -0.33
CA ILE A 133 3.16 -8.59 -1.27
C ILE A 133 4.20 -8.26 -2.35
N LYS A 134 5.06 -9.23 -2.69
CA LYS A 134 6.12 -9.08 -3.70
C LYS A 134 5.97 -10.00 -4.90
N SER A 135 5.24 -11.09 -4.75
CA SER A 135 5.07 -12.08 -5.82
C SER A 135 3.70 -12.75 -5.77
N ILE A 136 3.22 -13.16 -6.92
CA ILE A 136 1.95 -13.88 -7.08
C ILE A 136 2.07 -14.92 -8.19
N ALA A 137 1.41 -16.04 -8.03
CA ALA A 137 1.33 -17.10 -9.04
C ALA A 137 -0.06 -17.71 -9.06
N VAL A 138 -0.53 -18.08 -10.24
CA VAL A 138 -1.81 -18.75 -10.47
C VAL A 138 -1.56 -20.23 -10.74
N HIS A 139 -2.23 -21.09 -9.99
CA HIS A 139 -2.18 -22.54 -10.14
C HIS A 139 -2.84 -22.97 -11.47
N PRO A 140 -2.46 -24.14 -12.05
CA PRO A 140 -3.07 -24.64 -13.30
C PRO A 140 -4.60 -24.80 -13.27
N ASP A 141 -5.22 -24.98 -12.09
CA ASP A 141 -6.68 -24.98 -11.91
C ASP A 141 -7.32 -23.60 -12.14
N SER A 142 -6.50 -22.55 -12.25
CA SER A 142 -6.90 -21.15 -12.46
C SER A 142 -7.78 -20.57 -11.33
N VAL A 143 -7.84 -21.22 -10.19
CA VAL A 143 -8.65 -20.84 -9.02
C VAL A 143 -7.79 -20.69 -7.76
N THR A 144 -6.78 -21.53 -7.60
CA THR A 144 -5.85 -21.49 -6.48
C THR A 144 -4.73 -20.48 -6.77
N ILE A 145 -4.48 -19.59 -5.84
CA ILE A 145 -3.49 -18.51 -5.95
C ILE A 145 -2.44 -18.66 -4.85
N ALA A 146 -1.17 -18.45 -5.21
CA ALA A 146 -0.09 -18.28 -4.25
C ALA A 146 0.39 -16.82 -4.25
N SER A 147 0.61 -16.25 -3.09
CA SER A 147 1.15 -14.90 -2.94
C SER A 147 2.22 -14.87 -1.85
N GLY A 148 3.34 -14.21 -2.12
CA GLY A 148 4.50 -14.12 -1.25
C GLY A 148 4.70 -12.71 -0.71
N GLN A 149 4.99 -12.59 0.59
CA GLN A 149 5.19 -11.30 1.24
C GLN A 149 6.63 -11.07 1.71
N VAL A 150 6.92 -9.83 2.05
CA VAL A 150 8.16 -9.39 2.69
C VAL A 150 8.16 -9.67 4.20
N ALA A 151 9.35 -9.59 4.80
CA ALA A 151 9.50 -9.49 6.24
C ALA A 151 8.96 -8.14 6.74
N GLY A 152 8.22 -8.16 7.82
CA GLY A 152 7.67 -6.97 8.44
C GLY A 152 7.93 -6.92 9.94
N ASN A 153 7.40 -5.90 10.60
CA ASN A 153 7.42 -5.76 12.05
C ASN A 153 5.99 -5.50 12.57
N SER A 154 5.65 -6.18 13.66
CA SER A 154 4.42 -5.90 14.38
C SER A 154 4.56 -4.65 15.26
N GLN A 155 3.45 -4.12 15.73
CA GLN A 155 3.39 -2.99 16.67
C GLN A 155 4.20 -3.27 17.96
N ASP A 156 4.28 -4.53 18.39
CA ASP A 156 5.06 -4.97 19.56
C ASP A 156 6.56 -5.14 19.26
N GLY A 157 7.04 -4.71 18.09
CA GLY A 157 8.42 -4.86 17.65
C GLY A 157 8.84 -6.30 17.32
N LYS A 158 7.88 -7.24 17.22
CA LYS A 158 8.15 -8.62 16.82
C LYS A 158 8.35 -8.68 15.31
N SER A 159 9.37 -9.38 14.86
CA SER A 159 9.57 -9.67 13.44
C SER A 159 8.44 -10.55 12.91
N LEU A 160 7.85 -10.11 11.80
CA LEU A 160 6.91 -10.89 11.00
C LEU A 160 7.68 -11.52 9.84
N PRO A 161 7.88 -12.86 9.85
CA PRO A 161 8.71 -13.51 8.83
C PRO A 161 8.03 -13.50 7.47
N PRO A 162 8.81 -13.41 6.37
CA PRO A 162 8.28 -13.59 5.02
C PRO A 162 7.75 -15.02 4.87
N HIS A 163 6.68 -15.16 4.11
CA HIS A 163 6.01 -16.44 3.88
C HIS A 163 5.16 -16.40 2.62
N VAL A 164 4.69 -17.55 2.19
CA VAL A 164 3.76 -17.69 1.09
C VAL A 164 2.40 -18.11 1.63
N ARG A 165 1.35 -17.44 1.16
CA ARG A 165 -0.04 -17.82 1.38
C ARG A 165 -0.64 -18.40 0.11
N ILE A 166 -1.30 -19.53 0.25
CA ILE A 166 -2.04 -20.20 -0.83
C ILE A 166 -3.51 -20.11 -0.48
N TRP A 167 -4.29 -19.54 -1.38
CA TRP A 167 -5.69 -19.19 -1.14
C TRP A 167 -6.56 -19.39 -2.37
N HIS A 168 -7.86 -19.48 -2.16
CA HIS A 168 -8.85 -19.77 -3.19
C HIS A 168 -9.49 -18.48 -3.70
N SER A 169 -9.41 -18.21 -5.01
CA SER A 169 -9.84 -16.93 -5.59
C SER A 169 -11.36 -16.66 -5.52
N VAL A 170 -12.18 -17.70 -5.43
CA VAL A 170 -13.65 -17.55 -5.33
C VAL A 170 -14.08 -17.28 -3.90
N SER A 171 -13.64 -18.12 -2.94
CA SER A 171 -14.04 -17.99 -1.53
C SER A 171 -13.19 -17.02 -0.72
N LEU A 172 -12.02 -16.63 -1.23
CA LEU A 172 -10.99 -15.82 -0.56
C LEU A 172 -10.47 -16.43 0.74
N CYS A 173 -10.65 -17.75 0.92
CA CYS A 173 -10.15 -18.47 2.08
C CYS A 173 -8.70 -18.85 1.89
N THR A 174 -7.88 -18.67 2.94
CA THR A 174 -6.51 -19.19 2.98
C THR A 174 -6.56 -20.72 3.12
N LEU A 175 -5.88 -21.43 2.22
CA LEU A 175 -5.77 -22.88 2.23
C LEU A 175 -4.53 -23.32 3.00
N HIS A 176 -3.37 -22.73 2.68
CA HIS A 176 -2.08 -23.07 3.28
C HIS A 176 -1.22 -21.84 3.52
N VAL A 177 -0.33 -21.93 4.50
CA VAL A 177 0.73 -20.95 4.78
C VAL A 177 2.05 -21.71 4.86
N ILE A 178 2.98 -21.43 3.96
CA ILE A 178 4.24 -22.16 3.87
C ILE A 178 5.46 -21.25 4.00
N GLY A 179 6.56 -21.81 4.45
CA GLY A 179 7.87 -21.16 4.48
C GLY A 179 8.08 -20.15 5.60
N VAL A 180 7.23 -20.12 6.63
CA VAL A 180 7.44 -19.29 7.82
C VAL A 180 8.75 -19.71 8.51
N GLY A 181 9.68 -18.76 8.66
CA GLY A 181 11.01 -19.02 9.24
C GLY A 181 12.03 -19.66 8.30
N HIS A 182 11.67 -19.89 7.01
CA HIS A 182 12.58 -20.39 5.99
C HIS A 182 13.09 -19.33 5.03
N PHE A 183 12.22 -18.39 4.65
CA PHE A 183 12.58 -17.30 3.75
C PHE A 183 13.26 -16.15 4.51
N ASP A 184 14.17 -15.47 3.82
CA ASP A 184 14.82 -14.25 4.32
C ASP A 184 14.38 -13.03 3.49
N ARG A 185 14.10 -11.92 4.17
CA ARG A 185 13.68 -10.60 3.66
C ARG A 185 12.35 -10.60 2.89
N ALA A 186 12.25 -11.31 1.77
CA ALA A 186 11.06 -11.31 0.92
C ALA A 186 10.98 -12.55 0.05
N VAL A 187 9.76 -12.94 -0.36
CA VAL A 187 9.51 -13.94 -1.39
C VAL A 187 9.27 -13.22 -2.71
N THR A 188 10.26 -13.24 -3.60
CA THR A 188 10.27 -12.43 -4.83
C THR A 188 9.77 -13.13 -6.08
N CYS A 189 9.87 -14.47 -6.13
CA CYS A 189 9.40 -15.26 -7.26
C CYS A 189 8.59 -16.46 -6.78
N LEU A 190 7.50 -16.76 -7.48
CA LEU A 190 6.62 -17.90 -7.26
C LEU A 190 6.20 -18.51 -8.59
N SER A 191 6.15 -19.84 -8.67
CA SER A 191 5.57 -20.53 -9.81
C SER A 191 5.09 -21.93 -9.41
N PHE A 192 3.88 -22.28 -9.81
CA PHE A 192 3.39 -23.65 -9.71
C PHE A 192 3.92 -24.51 -10.87
N SER A 193 4.21 -25.78 -10.57
CA SER A 193 4.45 -26.79 -11.62
C SER A 193 3.19 -26.96 -12.47
N LYS A 194 3.35 -27.33 -13.76
CA LYS A 194 2.21 -27.53 -14.66
C LYS A 194 2.06 -28.98 -15.10
N THR A 195 3.18 -29.69 -15.29
CA THR A 195 3.21 -31.06 -15.81
C THR A 195 2.65 -32.12 -14.88
N ASP A 196 2.61 -31.82 -13.57
CA ASP A 196 2.10 -32.71 -12.51
C ASP A 196 0.78 -32.22 -11.89
N GLY A 197 0.07 -31.34 -12.60
CA GLY A 197 -1.20 -30.77 -12.15
C GLY A 197 -1.06 -29.72 -11.04
N GLY A 198 0.13 -29.11 -10.88
CA GLY A 198 0.36 -28.04 -9.92
C GLY A 198 0.70 -28.52 -8.50
N SER A 199 1.16 -29.77 -8.35
CA SER A 199 1.46 -30.36 -7.04
C SER A 199 2.65 -29.70 -6.34
N HIS A 200 3.55 -29.05 -7.09
CA HIS A 200 4.72 -28.36 -6.57
C HIS A 200 4.62 -26.84 -6.77
N LEU A 201 5.22 -26.12 -5.84
CA LEU A 201 5.43 -24.68 -5.90
C LEU A 201 6.92 -24.39 -5.73
N CYS A 202 7.54 -23.66 -6.65
CA CYS A 202 8.86 -23.09 -6.43
C CYS A 202 8.76 -21.66 -5.92
N ALA A 203 9.66 -21.29 -5.03
CA ALA A 203 9.78 -19.95 -4.47
C ALA A 203 11.25 -19.54 -4.41
N CYS A 204 11.52 -18.27 -4.71
CA CYS A 204 12.84 -17.67 -4.54
C CYS A 204 12.73 -16.52 -3.54
N ASP A 205 13.67 -16.46 -2.59
CA ASP A 205 13.73 -15.39 -1.60
C ASP A 205 14.72 -14.28 -1.98
N GLU A 206 14.75 -13.21 -1.17
CA GLU A 206 15.66 -12.06 -1.34
C GLU A 206 16.88 -12.13 -0.40
N SER A 207 17.25 -13.34 0.05
CA SER A 207 18.48 -13.57 0.81
C SER A 207 19.73 -13.19 0.00
N GLY A 208 20.88 -13.12 0.65
CA GLY A 208 22.15 -12.86 -0.03
C GLY A 208 22.52 -13.88 -1.10
N ASP A 209 22.01 -15.10 -0.99
CA ASP A 209 22.22 -16.22 -1.94
C ASP A 209 21.00 -16.46 -2.86
N HIS A 210 19.91 -15.72 -2.68
CA HIS A 210 18.64 -15.89 -3.40
C HIS A 210 18.23 -17.36 -3.46
N VAL A 211 17.85 -17.93 -2.31
CA VAL A 211 17.58 -19.37 -2.19
C VAL A 211 16.34 -19.73 -3.00
N LEU A 212 16.52 -20.68 -3.93
CA LEU A 212 15.44 -21.30 -4.68
C LEU A 212 15.00 -22.56 -3.92
N SER A 213 13.73 -22.60 -3.53
CA SER A 213 13.12 -23.73 -2.81
C SER A 213 11.94 -24.31 -3.56
N VAL A 214 11.72 -25.61 -3.44
CA VAL A 214 10.58 -26.32 -4.02
C VAL A 214 9.77 -26.94 -2.89
N TRP A 215 8.46 -26.77 -2.95
CA TRP A 215 7.50 -27.15 -1.93
C TRP A 215 6.41 -28.04 -2.49
N GLN A 216 6.09 -29.10 -1.77
CA GLN A 216 4.84 -29.83 -1.93
C GLN A 216 3.79 -29.11 -1.07
N TRP A 217 3.17 -28.08 -1.65
CA TRP A 217 2.42 -27.07 -0.92
C TRP A 217 1.17 -27.60 -0.19
N GLN A 218 0.51 -28.63 -0.72
CA GLN A 218 -0.65 -29.25 -0.09
C GLN A 218 -0.31 -29.99 1.21
N ARG A 219 0.95 -30.40 1.37
CA ARG A 219 1.48 -31.02 2.58
C ARG A 219 2.33 -30.07 3.43
N GLU A 220 2.52 -28.84 2.95
CA GLU A 220 3.37 -27.81 3.57
C GLU A 220 4.83 -28.28 3.78
N LEU A 221 5.29 -29.18 2.90
CA LEU A 221 6.62 -29.78 2.99
C LEU A 221 7.58 -29.16 1.98
N LYS A 222 8.75 -28.75 2.48
CA LYS A 222 9.88 -28.37 1.64
C LYS A 222 10.52 -29.62 1.05
N VAL A 223 10.54 -29.75 -0.27
CA VAL A 223 11.11 -30.86 -1.02
C VAL A 223 12.63 -30.72 -1.11
N THR A 224 13.09 -29.54 -1.48
CA THR A 224 14.52 -29.21 -1.63
C THR A 224 14.72 -27.70 -1.66
N GLU A 225 15.96 -27.29 -1.48
CA GLU A 225 16.40 -25.90 -1.66
C GLU A 225 17.82 -25.84 -2.20
N VAL A 226 18.17 -24.75 -2.88
CA VAL A 226 19.50 -24.51 -3.40
C VAL A 226 19.81 -23.00 -3.40
N LYS A 227 21.07 -22.66 -3.15
CA LYS A 227 21.59 -21.31 -3.37
C LYS A 227 21.59 -21.02 -4.86
N CYS A 228 20.74 -20.10 -5.31
CA CYS A 228 20.56 -19.81 -6.72
C CYS A 228 21.68 -18.91 -7.26
N SER A 229 21.86 -17.75 -6.66
CA SER A 229 22.81 -16.74 -7.11
C SER A 229 23.02 -15.69 -6.02
N THR A 230 24.25 -15.11 -5.99
CA THR A 230 24.53 -13.91 -5.19
C THR A 230 24.03 -12.63 -5.86
N GLU A 231 23.60 -12.72 -7.12
CA GLU A 231 23.04 -11.62 -7.88
C GLU A 231 21.51 -11.72 -7.98
N PRO A 232 20.78 -10.59 -8.10
CA PRO A 232 19.32 -10.57 -8.13
C PRO A 232 18.69 -11.55 -9.12
N VAL A 233 17.76 -12.36 -8.63
CA VAL A 233 16.89 -13.25 -9.39
C VAL A 233 15.58 -12.51 -9.67
N LEU A 234 15.21 -12.38 -10.95
CA LEU A 234 14.04 -11.63 -11.39
C LEU A 234 12.83 -12.51 -11.71
N ALA A 235 13.07 -13.76 -12.08
CA ALA A 235 12.03 -14.76 -12.28
C ALA A 235 12.55 -16.16 -11.98
N ALA A 236 11.66 -17.02 -11.46
CA ALA A 236 11.87 -18.45 -11.25
C ALA A 236 10.56 -19.14 -11.63
N ILE A 237 10.56 -19.87 -12.75
CA ILE A 237 9.32 -20.38 -13.35
C ILE A 237 9.51 -21.85 -13.75
N PHE A 238 8.55 -22.72 -13.38
CA PHE A 238 8.49 -24.08 -13.88
C PHE A 238 8.22 -24.09 -15.38
N HIS A 239 8.94 -24.95 -16.10
CA HIS A 239 8.70 -25.16 -17.51
C HIS A 239 7.31 -25.80 -17.74
N PRO A 240 6.49 -25.26 -18.66
CA PRO A 240 5.11 -25.73 -18.79
C PRO A 240 4.96 -27.14 -19.38
N THR A 241 5.92 -27.64 -20.15
CA THR A 241 5.85 -28.92 -20.85
C THR A 241 6.99 -29.89 -20.52
N GLU A 242 8.11 -29.41 -19.95
CA GLU A 242 9.19 -30.28 -19.48
C GLU A 242 9.04 -30.53 -17.97
N PRO A 243 8.88 -31.81 -17.57
CA PRO A 243 8.68 -32.13 -16.17
C PRO A 243 9.93 -31.80 -15.35
N ASN A 244 9.72 -31.37 -14.12
CA ASN A 244 10.79 -31.13 -13.15
C ASN A 244 11.87 -30.09 -13.56
N LEU A 245 11.58 -29.25 -14.54
CA LEU A 245 12.49 -28.19 -14.98
C LEU A 245 12.02 -26.82 -14.49
N ILE A 246 12.91 -26.11 -13.79
CA ILE A 246 12.73 -24.72 -13.36
C ILE A 246 13.75 -23.85 -14.08
N ILE A 247 13.33 -22.67 -14.56
CA ILE A 247 14.24 -21.71 -15.18
C ILE A 247 14.26 -20.45 -14.32
N THR A 248 15.47 -19.99 -14.01
CA THR A 248 15.69 -18.73 -13.30
C THR A 248 16.44 -17.76 -14.17
N CYS A 249 16.03 -16.49 -14.16
CA CYS A 249 16.73 -15.43 -14.85
C CYS A 249 16.94 -14.20 -13.96
N GLY A 250 17.91 -13.38 -14.29
CA GLY A 250 18.23 -12.18 -13.51
C GLY A 250 19.51 -11.49 -13.95
N LYS A 251 20.19 -10.86 -13.00
CA LYS A 251 21.44 -10.15 -13.28
C LYS A 251 22.54 -11.14 -13.66
N SER A 252 23.05 -11.00 -14.87
CA SER A 252 24.13 -11.84 -15.46
C SER A 252 23.86 -13.35 -15.43
N GLN A 253 22.59 -13.79 -15.40
CA GLN A 253 22.28 -15.20 -15.24
C GLN A 253 21.03 -15.63 -16.02
N LEU A 254 21.10 -16.85 -16.54
CA LEU A 254 20.01 -17.70 -16.97
C LEU A 254 20.38 -19.13 -16.60
N TYR A 255 19.63 -19.76 -15.71
CA TYR A 255 19.90 -21.10 -15.24
C TYR A 255 18.72 -22.02 -15.45
N TYR A 256 19.02 -23.26 -15.80
CA TYR A 256 18.10 -24.38 -15.92
C TYR A 256 18.34 -25.32 -14.75
N TRP A 257 17.32 -25.57 -13.95
CA TRP A 257 17.38 -26.40 -12.76
C TRP A 257 16.53 -27.64 -12.96
N SER A 258 17.17 -28.82 -12.98
CA SER A 258 16.46 -30.10 -13.04
C SER A 258 16.23 -30.64 -11.64
N LEU A 259 14.97 -30.89 -11.30
CA LEU A 259 14.58 -31.53 -10.04
C LEU A 259 14.70 -33.05 -10.20
N GLU A 260 15.68 -33.65 -9.52
CA GLU A 260 16.03 -35.05 -9.61
C GLU A 260 15.80 -35.72 -8.26
N PRO A 261 15.46 -37.04 -8.21
CA PRO A 261 15.40 -37.78 -6.97
C PRO A 261 16.74 -37.69 -6.20
N ALA A 262 16.66 -37.57 -4.88
CA ALA A 262 17.87 -37.49 -4.08
C ALA A 262 18.74 -38.76 -4.24
N PRO A 263 20.08 -38.62 -4.37
CA PRO A 263 20.96 -39.78 -4.45
C PRO A 263 20.92 -40.64 -3.16
N THR A 264 21.17 -41.91 -3.32
CA THR A 264 21.28 -42.85 -2.17
C THR A 264 22.36 -42.35 -1.21
N GLY A 265 21.97 -42.01 0.03
CA GLY A 265 22.88 -41.47 1.05
C GLY A 265 22.72 -39.96 1.31
N ALA A 266 21.73 -39.30 0.71
CA ALA A 266 21.41 -37.92 1.03
C ALA A 266 21.00 -37.73 2.50
N ALA A 267 21.15 -36.50 3.01
CA ALA A 267 20.77 -36.18 4.39
C ALA A 267 19.30 -36.54 4.69
N ALA A 268 19.02 -36.96 5.90
CA ALA A 268 17.68 -37.37 6.32
C ALA A 268 16.68 -36.24 6.07
N GLY A 269 15.61 -36.51 5.29
CA GLY A 269 14.58 -35.55 4.93
C GLY A 269 14.73 -34.93 3.53
N THR A 270 15.83 -35.15 2.81
CA THR A 270 16.01 -34.66 1.43
C THR A 270 15.43 -35.69 0.46
N THR A 271 14.32 -35.36 -0.19
CA THR A 271 13.64 -36.24 -1.16
C THR A 271 14.06 -36.00 -2.61
N ALA A 272 14.59 -34.81 -2.92
CA ALA A 272 15.05 -34.42 -4.25
C ALA A 272 16.22 -33.46 -4.17
N THR A 273 16.91 -33.27 -5.28
CA THR A 273 18.00 -32.30 -5.49
C THR A 273 17.78 -31.49 -6.75
N LEU A 274 18.33 -30.28 -6.81
CA LEU A 274 18.31 -29.41 -7.99
C LEU A 274 19.69 -29.39 -8.65
N SER A 275 19.77 -29.88 -9.88
CA SER A 275 20.97 -29.82 -10.69
C SER A 275 20.94 -28.60 -11.62
N LYS A 276 22.07 -27.86 -11.71
CA LYS A 276 22.18 -26.56 -12.38
C LYS A 276 22.85 -26.67 -13.73
N ARG A 277 22.25 -26.08 -14.75
CA ARG A 277 22.89 -25.83 -16.07
C ARG A 277 22.77 -24.37 -16.40
N GLN A 278 23.82 -23.79 -16.97
CA GLN A 278 23.84 -22.37 -17.38
C GLN A 278 23.46 -22.22 -18.86
N GLY A 279 22.64 -21.21 -19.18
CA GLY A 279 22.37 -20.81 -20.56
C GLY A 279 23.64 -20.30 -21.25
N VAL A 280 23.88 -20.78 -22.47
CA VAL A 280 25.07 -20.43 -23.27
C VAL A 280 24.69 -19.44 -24.36
N PHE A 281 25.23 -18.21 -24.28
CA PHE A 281 24.95 -17.12 -25.21
C PHE A 281 25.74 -17.22 -26.54
N GLU A 282 26.70 -18.15 -26.63
CA GLU A 282 27.54 -18.43 -27.81
C GLU A 282 28.19 -17.16 -28.40
N LYS A 283 27.81 -16.80 -29.63
CA LYS A 283 28.32 -15.63 -30.35
C LYS A 283 27.66 -14.31 -29.96
N HIS A 284 26.60 -14.38 -29.12
CA HIS A 284 25.85 -13.20 -28.69
C HIS A 284 26.45 -12.62 -27.42
N GLU A 285 26.43 -11.30 -27.31
CA GLU A 285 26.86 -10.62 -26.10
C GLU A 285 25.98 -11.00 -24.92
N LYS A 286 26.62 -11.39 -23.82
CA LYS A 286 25.91 -11.71 -22.58
C LYS A 286 25.33 -10.44 -21.97
N PRO A 287 24.00 -10.32 -21.81
CA PRO A 287 23.41 -9.10 -21.29
C PRO A 287 23.70 -8.92 -19.79
N ARG A 288 23.65 -7.65 -19.33
CA ARG A 288 23.76 -7.35 -17.91
C ARG A 288 22.59 -7.94 -17.10
N PHE A 289 21.38 -7.93 -17.69
CA PHE A 289 20.18 -8.53 -17.11
C PHE A 289 19.42 -9.33 -18.16
N VAL A 290 18.97 -10.52 -17.80
CA VAL A 290 17.85 -11.22 -18.43
C VAL A 290 16.61 -10.82 -17.63
N LEU A 291 15.75 -9.98 -18.24
CA LEU A 291 14.70 -9.24 -17.52
C LEU A 291 13.38 -9.99 -17.38
N CYS A 292 13.04 -10.81 -18.36
CA CYS A 292 11.80 -11.56 -18.41
C CYS A 292 11.98 -12.84 -19.22
N LEU A 293 11.07 -13.79 -19.02
CA LEU A 293 11.03 -15.02 -19.78
C LEU A 293 9.57 -15.46 -20.01
N ALA A 294 9.35 -16.13 -21.14
CA ALA A 294 8.08 -16.74 -21.50
C ALA A 294 8.34 -18.08 -22.22
N PHE A 295 7.31 -18.86 -22.42
CA PHE A 295 7.41 -20.17 -23.07
C PHE A 295 6.53 -20.20 -24.30
N ALA A 296 7.14 -20.48 -25.46
CA ALA A 296 6.42 -20.70 -26.70
C ALA A 296 5.61 -22.00 -26.66
N GLU A 297 4.62 -22.12 -27.52
CA GLU A 297 3.72 -23.28 -27.61
C GLU A 297 4.49 -24.60 -27.84
N ASN A 298 5.57 -24.55 -28.63
CA ASN A 298 6.45 -25.70 -28.91
C ASN A 298 7.36 -26.09 -27.73
N GLY A 299 7.36 -25.31 -26.64
CA GLY A 299 8.20 -25.52 -25.46
C GLY A 299 9.54 -24.80 -25.50
N ASP A 300 9.81 -23.97 -26.51
CA ASP A 300 10.99 -23.11 -26.52
C ASP A 300 10.87 -22.03 -25.43
N VAL A 301 12.00 -21.65 -24.85
CA VAL A 301 12.09 -20.55 -23.88
C VAL A 301 12.41 -19.27 -24.61
N VAL A 302 11.65 -18.21 -24.40
CA VAL A 302 11.91 -16.87 -24.92
C VAL A 302 12.32 -15.96 -23.77
N THR A 303 13.45 -15.28 -23.91
CA THR A 303 13.93 -14.32 -22.93
C THR A 303 14.07 -12.93 -23.51
N GLY A 304 13.73 -11.92 -22.73
CA GLY A 304 14.01 -10.52 -23.04
C GLY A 304 15.11 -9.98 -22.14
N ASP A 305 16.01 -9.19 -22.71
CA ASP A 305 17.19 -8.71 -22.02
C ASP A 305 17.25 -7.19 -21.84
N SER A 306 18.25 -6.73 -21.10
CA SER A 306 18.51 -5.29 -20.87
C SER A 306 19.00 -4.52 -22.08
N ASN A 307 19.44 -5.22 -23.13
CA ASN A 307 19.95 -4.62 -24.37
C ASN A 307 18.85 -4.49 -25.45
N GLY A 308 17.62 -4.94 -25.15
CA GLY A 308 16.48 -4.88 -26.07
C GLY A 308 16.39 -6.07 -27.02
N ASN A 309 17.07 -7.17 -26.73
CA ASN A 309 17.06 -8.36 -27.55
C ASN A 309 16.09 -9.40 -27.03
N LEU A 310 15.56 -10.22 -27.96
CA LEU A 310 14.85 -11.46 -27.68
C LEU A 310 15.73 -12.62 -28.07
N PHE A 311 15.94 -13.56 -27.14
CA PHE A 311 16.63 -14.82 -27.42
C PHE A 311 15.68 -15.99 -27.26
N ILE A 312 15.67 -16.86 -28.23
CA ILE A 312 14.89 -18.08 -28.26
C ILE A 312 15.81 -19.26 -27.98
N TRP A 313 15.52 -20.02 -26.95
CA TRP A 313 16.26 -21.16 -26.48
C TRP A 313 15.49 -22.43 -26.81
N GLY A 314 16.08 -23.29 -27.63
CA GLY A 314 15.39 -24.51 -28.08
C GLY A 314 15.03 -25.44 -26.94
N LYS A 315 13.85 -26.06 -27.04
CA LYS A 315 13.35 -27.05 -26.09
C LYS A 315 14.41 -28.13 -25.82
N GLY A 316 14.61 -28.46 -24.54
CA GLY A 316 15.63 -29.45 -24.12
C GLY A 316 17.07 -28.96 -24.26
N SER A 317 17.30 -27.74 -24.75
CA SER A 317 18.61 -27.13 -24.94
C SER A 317 18.79 -25.91 -24.03
N HIS A 318 20.03 -25.66 -23.64
CA HIS A 318 20.44 -24.44 -22.92
C HIS A 318 21.22 -23.48 -23.85
N ARG A 319 21.00 -23.60 -25.16
CA ARG A 319 21.64 -22.79 -26.21
C ARG A 319 20.63 -22.00 -27.01
N ILE A 320 21.04 -20.84 -27.52
CA ILE A 320 20.21 -19.99 -28.38
C ILE A 320 19.99 -20.67 -29.73
N SER A 321 18.73 -20.87 -30.08
CA SER A 321 18.32 -21.38 -31.42
C SER A 321 18.08 -20.23 -32.38
N GLN A 322 17.51 -19.11 -31.91
CA GLN A 322 17.23 -17.92 -32.70
C GLN A 322 17.39 -16.67 -31.86
N ALA A 323 17.73 -15.54 -32.48
CA ALA A 323 17.86 -14.24 -31.83
C ALA A 323 17.19 -13.15 -32.64
N VAL A 324 16.46 -12.26 -31.97
CA VAL A 324 15.93 -11.01 -32.53
C VAL A 324 16.64 -9.87 -31.82
N CYS A 325 17.68 -9.33 -32.47
CA CYS A 325 18.46 -8.23 -31.91
C CYS A 325 17.77 -6.89 -32.17
N GLY A 326 17.77 -5.99 -31.19
CA GLY A 326 17.18 -4.67 -31.33
C GLY A 326 15.65 -4.68 -31.44
N ALA A 327 14.98 -5.65 -30.82
CA ALA A 327 13.53 -5.71 -30.77
C ALA A 327 12.92 -4.45 -30.11
N HIS A 328 13.60 -3.92 -29.12
CA HIS A 328 13.22 -2.68 -28.41
C HIS A 328 14.43 -1.75 -28.23
N ASP A 329 14.15 -0.45 -28.11
CA ASP A 329 15.15 0.54 -27.69
C ASP A 329 15.20 0.56 -26.14
N GLY A 330 16.22 -0.07 -25.59
CA GLY A 330 16.35 -0.35 -24.15
C GLY A 330 15.83 -1.73 -23.77
N GLY A 331 15.70 -2.01 -22.48
CA GLY A 331 15.38 -3.35 -21.99
C GLY A 331 13.97 -3.84 -22.37
N VAL A 332 13.84 -5.13 -22.61
CA VAL A 332 12.56 -5.83 -22.75
C VAL A 332 12.07 -6.23 -21.36
N PHE A 333 10.98 -5.61 -20.87
CA PHE A 333 10.51 -5.84 -19.50
C PHE A 333 9.38 -6.85 -19.39
N ALA A 334 8.65 -7.08 -20.47
CA ALA A 334 7.50 -7.96 -20.47
C ALA A 334 7.46 -8.86 -21.72
N LEU A 335 7.09 -10.09 -21.51
CA LEU A 335 6.77 -11.06 -22.56
C LEU A 335 5.45 -11.74 -22.23
N CYS A 336 4.59 -11.90 -23.24
CA CYS A 336 3.34 -12.63 -23.13
C CYS A 336 3.12 -13.48 -24.40
N VAL A 337 3.06 -14.79 -24.24
CA VAL A 337 2.67 -15.67 -25.34
C VAL A 337 1.16 -15.72 -25.37
N CYS A 338 0.57 -15.34 -26.51
CA CYS A 338 -0.86 -15.32 -26.73
C CYS A 338 -1.39 -16.74 -27.01
N ARG A 339 -2.70 -16.91 -26.88
CA ARG A 339 -3.37 -18.21 -27.11
C ARG A 339 -3.26 -18.72 -28.53
N ASP A 340 -3.10 -17.83 -29.50
CA ASP A 340 -2.86 -18.17 -30.92
C ASP A 340 -1.40 -18.54 -31.20
N GLY A 341 -0.52 -18.54 -30.21
CA GLY A 341 0.89 -18.85 -30.31
C GLY A 341 1.76 -17.67 -30.75
N THR A 342 1.21 -16.48 -30.95
CA THR A 342 1.97 -15.25 -31.18
C THR A 342 2.61 -14.74 -29.89
N LEU A 343 3.61 -13.87 -30.00
CA LEU A 343 4.33 -13.31 -28.86
C LEU A 343 4.14 -11.79 -28.80
N LEU A 344 3.82 -11.30 -27.62
CA LEU A 344 3.87 -9.88 -27.31
C LEU A 344 5.11 -9.57 -26.48
N SER A 345 5.83 -8.52 -26.85
CA SER A 345 6.94 -7.97 -26.06
C SER A 345 6.69 -6.52 -25.70
N GLY A 346 7.10 -6.13 -24.48
CA GLY A 346 6.96 -4.77 -23.95
C GLY A 346 8.29 -4.15 -23.62
N GLY A 347 8.56 -2.98 -24.22
CA GLY A 347 9.80 -2.24 -24.04
C GLY A 347 9.77 -1.30 -22.83
N GLY A 348 10.90 -1.22 -22.13
CA GLY A 348 11.07 -0.34 -20.98
C GLY A 348 11.21 1.13 -21.36
N LYS A 349 12.11 1.46 -22.27
CA LYS A 349 12.44 2.85 -22.62
C LYS A 349 11.54 3.41 -23.72
N ASP A 350 11.26 2.61 -24.74
CA ASP A 350 10.52 3.02 -25.92
C ASP A 350 9.01 3.03 -25.76
N GLY A 351 8.48 2.45 -24.66
CA GLY A 351 7.04 2.35 -24.37
C GLY A 351 6.26 1.58 -25.43
N ARG A 352 6.94 0.77 -26.27
CA ARG A 352 6.31 -0.01 -27.33
C ARG A 352 5.85 -1.37 -26.84
N ILE A 353 4.75 -1.83 -27.42
CA ILE A 353 4.29 -3.21 -27.38
C ILE A 353 4.35 -3.72 -28.79
N VAL A 354 5.08 -4.79 -29.02
CA VAL A 354 5.33 -5.37 -30.34
C VAL A 354 4.74 -6.78 -30.39
N LEU A 355 3.95 -7.05 -31.42
CA LEU A 355 3.42 -8.38 -31.74
C LEU A 355 4.36 -9.06 -32.74
N TRP A 356 4.76 -10.29 -32.42
CA TRP A 356 5.60 -11.17 -33.22
C TRP A 356 4.80 -12.42 -33.62
N ASP A 357 4.97 -12.88 -34.85
CA ASP A 357 4.41 -14.14 -35.30
C ASP A 357 5.14 -15.34 -34.67
N ARG A 358 4.76 -16.56 -35.03
CA ARG A 358 5.35 -17.81 -34.53
C ARG A 358 6.80 -18.01 -34.97
N GLU A 359 7.24 -17.33 -36.03
CA GLU A 359 8.65 -17.28 -36.52
C GLU A 359 9.44 -16.09 -35.96
N TYR A 360 8.84 -15.34 -35.01
CA TYR A 360 9.41 -14.15 -34.40
C TYR A 360 9.69 -13.00 -35.38
N LYS A 361 8.88 -12.88 -36.42
CA LYS A 361 8.85 -11.72 -37.30
C LYS A 361 7.83 -10.71 -36.77
N LYS A 362 8.22 -9.43 -36.83
CA LYS A 362 7.37 -8.34 -36.38
C LYS A 362 6.11 -8.23 -37.25
N VAL A 363 4.94 -8.29 -36.61
CA VAL A 363 3.64 -8.16 -37.28
C VAL A 363 3.07 -6.75 -37.10
N ARG A 364 3.03 -6.28 -35.85
CA ARG A 364 2.41 -5.00 -35.48
C ARG A 364 3.05 -4.43 -34.24
N GLU A 365 2.87 -3.13 -34.03
CA GLU A 365 3.24 -2.48 -32.77
C GLU A 365 2.25 -1.40 -32.38
N THR A 366 2.19 -1.11 -31.09
CA THR A 366 1.51 0.05 -30.50
C THR A 366 2.41 0.70 -29.44
N ARG A 367 2.10 1.92 -29.05
CA ARG A 367 2.87 2.67 -28.04
C ARG A 367 1.98 3.13 -26.93
N ILE A 368 2.45 3.02 -25.70
CA ILE A 368 1.83 3.63 -24.53
C ILE A 368 2.22 5.10 -24.44
N PRO A 369 1.28 6.02 -24.13
CA PRO A 369 1.60 7.41 -23.85
C PRO A 369 2.64 7.53 -22.72
N GLU A 370 3.63 8.40 -22.88
CA GLU A 370 4.78 8.54 -21.97
C GLU A 370 4.38 8.90 -20.53
N CYS A 371 3.22 9.58 -20.37
CA CYS A 371 2.68 9.91 -19.05
C CYS A 371 2.39 8.67 -18.17
N TYR A 372 2.07 7.51 -18.77
CA TYR A 372 1.78 6.27 -18.04
C TYR A 372 3.02 5.39 -17.82
N GLY A 373 4.16 5.77 -18.35
CA GLY A 373 5.47 5.14 -18.15
C GLY A 373 5.70 3.86 -18.95
N PRO A 374 6.88 3.25 -18.75
CA PRO A 374 7.28 2.02 -19.41
C PRO A 374 6.38 0.82 -19.13
N VAL A 375 6.33 -0.11 -20.11
CA VAL A 375 5.65 -1.39 -19.95
C VAL A 375 6.35 -2.25 -18.89
N ARG A 376 5.60 -2.84 -17.97
CA ARG A 376 6.13 -3.74 -16.94
C ARG A 376 5.62 -5.17 -17.07
N THR A 377 4.35 -5.35 -17.42
CA THR A 377 3.71 -6.65 -17.64
C THR A 377 2.64 -6.53 -18.70
N ILE A 378 2.38 -7.62 -19.42
CA ILE A 378 1.33 -7.72 -20.42
C ILE A 378 0.52 -8.98 -20.14
N ALA A 379 -0.80 -8.88 -20.22
CA ALA A 379 -1.72 -9.99 -20.12
C ALA A 379 -2.75 -9.92 -21.25
N GLU A 380 -2.98 -11.05 -21.94
CA GLU A 380 -3.99 -11.19 -22.99
C GLU A 380 -5.37 -11.37 -22.36
N GLY A 381 -6.34 -10.55 -22.79
CA GLY A 381 -7.73 -10.63 -22.37
C GLY A 381 -8.47 -11.84 -22.91
N ARG A 382 -9.67 -12.08 -22.39
CA ARG A 382 -10.58 -13.10 -22.93
C ARG A 382 -11.03 -12.69 -24.33
N GLY A 383 -11.00 -13.58 -25.29
CA GLY A 383 -11.41 -13.32 -26.66
C GLY A 383 -10.26 -12.96 -27.61
N GLY A 384 -9.03 -12.79 -27.12
CA GLY A 384 -7.82 -12.59 -27.93
C GLY A 384 -7.56 -11.16 -28.39
N ASP A 385 -8.56 -10.29 -28.43
CA ASP A 385 -8.41 -8.91 -28.93
C ASP A 385 -8.07 -7.90 -27.85
N ALA A 386 -8.46 -8.16 -26.60
CA ALA A 386 -8.19 -7.26 -25.49
C ALA A 386 -6.81 -7.50 -24.88
N LEU A 387 -6.12 -6.41 -24.54
CA LEU A 387 -4.85 -6.43 -23.82
C LEU A 387 -4.95 -5.61 -22.53
N TYR A 388 -4.29 -6.12 -21.50
CA TYR A 388 -4.06 -5.39 -20.26
C TYR A 388 -2.56 -5.24 -20.04
N VAL A 389 -2.14 -4.03 -19.71
CA VAL A 389 -0.72 -3.68 -19.61
C VAL A 389 -0.47 -2.95 -18.29
N GLY A 390 0.30 -3.58 -17.42
CA GLY A 390 0.81 -2.92 -16.22
C GLY A 390 2.06 -2.12 -16.51
N THR A 391 2.19 -0.93 -15.92
CA THR A 391 3.31 0.00 -16.16
C THR A 391 4.16 0.24 -14.92
N THR A 392 5.35 0.78 -15.12
CA THR A 392 6.25 1.17 -14.03
C THR A 392 5.77 2.40 -13.26
N LYS A 393 4.80 3.15 -13.79
CA LYS A 393 4.14 4.26 -13.08
C LYS A 393 2.85 3.82 -12.37
N ASN A 394 2.77 2.55 -11.99
CA ASN A 394 1.65 1.99 -11.21
C ASN A 394 0.28 2.17 -11.88
N CYS A 395 0.24 2.10 -13.22
CA CYS A 395 -0.99 2.13 -14.00
C CYS A 395 -1.26 0.78 -14.62
N VAL A 396 -2.54 0.46 -14.83
CA VAL A 396 -2.98 -0.63 -15.71
C VAL A 396 -3.75 -0.02 -16.87
N MET A 397 -3.28 -0.33 -18.09
CA MET A 397 -3.90 0.11 -19.33
C MET A 397 -4.75 -1.02 -19.88
N SER A 398 -5.84 -0.69 -20.54
CA SER A 398 -6.73 -1.62 -21.24
C SER A 398 -6.99 -1.16 -22.65
N GLY A 399 -7.01 -2.09 -23.61
CA GLY A 399 -7.27 -1.79 -25.01
C GLY A 399 -6.92 -2.95 -25.93
N SER A 400 -6.50 -2.63 -27.14
CA SER A 400 -6.04 -3.61 -28.13
C SER A 400 -4.87 -3.04 -28.93
N LEU A 401 -4.23 -3.88 -29.76
CA LEU A 401 -3.21 -3.41 -30.69
C LEU A 401 -3.76 -2.53 -31.81
N GLU A 402 -5.06 -2.59 -32.05
CA GLU A 402 -5.75 -1.79 -33.09
C GLU A 402 -6.29 -0.48 -32.55
N ASN A 403 -6.72 -0.48 -31.29
CA ASN A 403 -7.30 0.67 -30.63
C ASN A 403 -6.36 1.19 -29.54
N ALA A 404 -6.38 2.50 -29.33
CA ALA A 404 -5.58 3.13 -28.30
C ALA A 404 -5.81 2.52 -26.91
N LEU A 405 -4.73 2.27 -26.18
CA LEU A 405 -4.79 1.83 -24.81
C LEU A 405 -5.29 2.97 -23.91
N ARG A 406 -6.24 2.67 -23.04
CA ARG A 406 -6.83 3.60 -22.07
C ARG A 406 -6.37 3.23 -20.66
N CYS A 407 -6.18 4.21 -19.81
CA CYS A 407 -5.89 3.97 -18.40
C CYS A 407 -7.15 3.41 -17.70
N LEU A 408 -7.02 2.21 -17.14
CA LEU A 408 -8.08 1.53 -16.39
C LEU A 408 -7.87 1.70 -14.87
N ILE A 409 -6.63 1.61 -14.43
CA ILE A 409 -6.24 1.78 -13.03
C ILE A 409 -5.07 2.76 -13.00
N GLN A 410 -5.19 3.79 -12.16
CA GLN A 410 -4.14 4.75 -11.90
C GLN A 410 -3.73 4.67 -10.44
N GLY A 411 -2.43 4.73 -10.16
CA GLY A 411 -1.88 4.73 -8.82
C GLY A 411 -0.83 5.82 -8.64
N HIS A 412 -0.52 6.12 -7.41
CA HIS A 412 0.64 6.92 -7.04
C HIS A 412 1.93 6.10 -7.17
N THR A 413 3.05 6.75 -7.41
CA THR A 413 4.34 6.10 -7.64
C THR A 413 5.36 6.35 -6.54
N ASP A 414 5.06 7.23 -5.60
CA ASP A 414 5.89 7.55 -4.45
C ASP A 414 5.02 7.81 -3.23
N GLU A 415 5.65 8.09 -2.08
CA GLU A 415 4.99 8.22 -0.79
C GLU A 415 3.79 9.17 -0.81
N LEU A 416 2.66 8.69 -0.32
CA LEU A 416 1.44 9.46 -0.14
C LEU A 416 1.41 10.10 1.25
N TRP A 417 1.10 11.40 1.30
CA TRP A 417 1.02 12.15 2.53
C TRP A 417 -0.24 13.01 2.65
N GLY A 418 -0.76 13.51 1.55
CA GLY A 418 -1.91 14.40 1.55
C GLY A 418 -3.20 13.69 1.19
N LEU A 419 -4.23 13.95 1.97
CA LEU A 419 -5.61 13.51 1.77
C LEU A 419 -6.54 14.60 2.25
N SER A 420 -7.55 14.93 1.46
CA SER A 420 -8.66 15.79 1.88
C SER A 420 -9.94 15.38 1.16
N CYS A 421 -11.03 15.22 1.90
CA CYS A 421 -12.35 14.97 1.32
C CYS A 421 -13.08 16.28 1.03
N HIS A 422 -13.81 16.30 -0.07
CA HIS A 422 -14.63 17.47 -0.46
C HIS A 422 -15.77 17.65 0.56
N PRO A 423 -16.08 18.91 0.95
CA PRO A 423 -17.03 19.16 2.03
C PRO A 423 -18.49 18.77 1.72
N THR A 424 -18.87 18.65 0.46
CA THR A 424 -20.28 18.42 0.06
C THR A 424 -20.47 17.42 -1.09
N LEU A 425 -19.40 17.00 -1.75
CA LEU A 425 -19.46 16.07 -2.88
C LEU A 425 -18.75 14.75 -2.57
N GLU A 426 -19.11 13.70 -3.29
CA GLU A 426 -18.47 12.38 -3.24
C GLU A 426 -17.10 12.39 -3.93
N LEU A 427 -16.27 13.35 -3.53
CA LEU A 427 -14.94 13.57 -4.08
C LEU A 427 -13.90 13.60 -2.95
N PHE A 428 -12.71 13.13 -3.25
CA PHE A 428 -11.56 13.31 -2.37
C PHE A 428 -10.29 13.53 -3.19
N LEU A 429 -9.34 14.22 -2.61
CA LEU A 429 -8.06 14.56 -3.23
C LEU A 429 -6.93 13.86 -2.51
N THR A 430 -5.99 13.30 -3.28
CA THR A 430 -4.74 12.74 -2.78
C THR A 430 -3.55 13.43 -3.43
N CYS A 431 -2.46 13.58 -2.67
CA CYS A 431 -1.20 14.11 -3.19
C CYS A 431 0.00 13.50 -2.47
N GLY A 432 1.15 13.45 -3.16
CA GLY A 432 2.33 12.76 -2.63
C GLY A 432 3.67 13.26 -3.17
N HIS A 433 4.71 12.54 -2.82
CA HIS A 433 6.09 12.83 -3.25
C HIS A 433 6.31 12.64 -4.74
N ASP A 434 5.45 11.91 -5.43
CA ASP A 434 5.46 11.77 -6.89
C ASP A 434 5.04 13.04 -7.64
N LYS A 435 4.75 14.12 -6.90
CA LYS A 435 4.29 15.42 -7.43
C LYS A 435 2.90 15.39 -8.05
N LEU A 436 2.21 14.26 -7.97
CA LEU A 436 0.85 14.13 -8.48
C LEU A 436 -0.17 14.63 -7.46
N VAL A 437 -1.18 15.31 -7.98
CA VAL A 437 -2.40 15.65 -7.26
C VAL A 437 -3.55 15.03 -8.04
N ASN A 438 -4.28 14.14 -7.42
CA ASN A 438 -5.40 13.42 -8.00
C ASN A 438 -6.69 13.80 -7.28
N LEU A 439 -7.69 14.22 -8.01
CA LEU A 439 -9.06 14.33 -7.52
C LEU A 439 -9.83 13.08 -7.95
N TRP A 440 -10.41 12.38 -7.00
CA TRP A 440 -11.10 11.11 -7.20
C TRP A 440 -12.59 11.24 -7.00
N ASN A 441 -13.36 10.51 -7.81
CA ASN A 441 -14.77 10.26 -7.57
C ASN A 441 -14.90 8.96 -6.74
N SER A 442 -15.42 9.08 -5.52
CA SER A 442 -15.53 7.92 -4.61
C SER A 442 -16.61 6.90 -5.02
N LYS A 443 -17.59 7.29 -5.83
CA LYS A 443 -18.62 6.37 -6.38
C LYS A 443 -18.20 5.70 -7.67
N GLY A 444 -17.61 6.48 -8.59
CA GLY A 444 -17.12 5.98 -9.86
C GLY A 444 -15.76 5.29 -9.76
N HIS A 445 -15.05 5.52 -8.66
CA HIS A 445 -13.71 4.99 -8.39
C HIS A 445 -12.67 5.38 -9.46
N GLU A 446 -12.85 6.52 -10.06
CA GLU A 446 -12.03 7.03 -11.15
C GLU A 446 -11.45 8.41 -10.83
N PRO A 447 -10.31 8.79 -11.39
CA PRO A 447 -9.81 10.15 -11.28
C PRO A 447 -10.68 11.09 -12.09
N VAL A 448 -11.15 12.18 -11.44
CA VAL A 448 -11.83 13.29 -12.11
C VAL A 448 -10.82 14.07 -12.93
N TRP A 449 -9.67 14.36 -12.32
CA TRP A 449 -8.50 14.94 -12.96
C TRP A 449 -7.21 14.61 -12.19
N THR A 450 -6.11 14.69 -12.90
CA THR A 450 -4.75 14.55 -12.37
C THR A 450 -3.92 15.73 -12.83
N THR A 451 -3.18 16.34 -11.93
CA THR A 451 -2.20 17.39 -12.25
C THR A 451 -0.85 17.09 -11.62
N THR A 452 0.22 17.59 -12.23
CA THR A 452 1.59 17.41 -11.76
C THR A 452 2.12 18.75 -11.26
N LEU A 453 2.62 18.77 -10.04
CA LEU A 453 3.24 19.94 -9.42
C LEU A 453 4.74 20.02 -9.76
N GLU A 454 5.33 21.18 -9.52
CA GLU A 454 6.79 21.36 -9.59
C GLU A 454 7.50 20.69 -8.41
N ASP A 455 6.89 20.74 -7.21
CA ASP A 455 7.44 20.21 -5.97
C ASP A 455 6.63 19.02 -5.44
N PRO A 456 7.25 18.09 -4.68
CA PRO A 456 6.54 17.05 -3.99
C PRO A 456 5.52 17.62 -3.01
N ALA A 457 4.29 17.07 -3.01
CA ALA A 457 3.21 17.47 -2.13
C ALA A 457 3.20 16.66 -0.83
N ARG A 458 2.71 17.27 0.26
CA ARG A 458 2.67 16.63 1.58
C ARG A 458 1.32 16.72 2.29
N VAL A 459 0.56 17.76 2.06
CA VAL A 459 -0.70 17.96 2.75
C VAL A 459 -1.69 18.69 1.84
N ALA A 460 -2.98 18.42 2.02
CA ALA A 460 -4.04 19.11 1.30
C ALA A 460 -5.20 19.44 2.24
N GLY A 461 -5.94 20.52 1.92
CA GLY A 461 -7.13 20.93 2.65
C GLY A 461 -8.11 21.66 1.74
N PHE A 462 -9.35 21.17 1.66
CA PHE A 462 -10.43 21.89 0.95
C PHE A 462 -10.91 23.11 1.74
N HIS A 463 -11.20 24.16 1.02
CA HIS A 463 -11.99 25.27 1.54
C HIS A 463 -13.43 24.79 1.82
N PRO A 464 -14.13 25.31 2.86
CA PRO A 464 -15.50 24.87 3.18
C PRO A 464 -16.52 25.02 2.05
N SER A 465 -16.31 25.96 1.10
CA SER A 465 -17.14 26.04 -0.12
C SER A 465 -16.94 24.88 -1.09
N GLY A 466 -15.81 24.16 -1.00
CA GLY A 466 -15.41 23.13 -1.95
C GLY A 466 -14.85 23.66 -3.29
N ASN A 467 -14.86 24.98 -3.52
CA ASN A 467 -14.45 25.57 -4.79
C ASN A 467 -12.94 25.52 -5.03
N VAL A 468 -12.16 25.50 -3.95
CA VAL A 468 -10.69 25.46 -4.01
C VAL A 468 -10.13 24.50 -2.98
N VAL A 469 -8.92 24.02 -3.24
CA VAL A 469 -8.12 23.17 -2.35
C VAL A 469 -6.71 23.73 -2.23
N ALA A 470 -6.20 23.87 -1.00
CA ALA A 470 -4.83 24.24 -0.73
C ALA A 470 -3.97 22.99 -0.64
N VAL A 471 -2.79 23.00 -1.28
CA VAL A 471 -1.82 21.90 -1.27
C VAL A 471 -0.48 22.44 -0.81
N GLY A 472 0.03 21.87 0.29
CA GLY A 472 1.34 22.20 0.86
C GLY A 472 2.42 21.23 0.35
N THR A 473 3.61 21.79 0.10
CA THR A 473 4.74 21.06 -0.49
C THR A 473 5.89 20.85 0.51
N THR A 474 6.82 19.99 0.14
CA THR A 474 8.05 19.73 0.91
C THR A 474 9.05 20.88 0.88
N THR A 475 8.88 21.84 -0.02
CA THR A 475 9.76 23.01 -0.17
C THR A 475 9.29 24.26 0.60
N GLY A 476 8.21 24.13 1.39
CA GLY A 476 7.65 25.25 2.14
C GLY A 476 6.71 26.15 1.33
N ARG A 477 6.41 25.75 0.11
CA ARG A 477 5.40 26.41 -0.75
C ARG A 477 4.03 25.78 -0.52
N PHE A 478 2.98 26.54 -0.56
CA PHE A 478 1.65 26.02 -0.80
C PHE A 478 1.00 26.72 -1.99
N LEU A 479 0.17 26.00 -2.66
CA LEU A 479 -0.59 26.49 -3.80
C LEU A 479 -2.07 26.18 -3.59
N VAL A 480 -2.91 27.03 -4.16
CA VAL A 480 -4.35 26.84 -4.15
C VAL A 480 -4.80 26.50 -5.54
N LEU A 481 -5.49 25.37 -5.67
CA LEU A 481 -6.05 24.88 -6.93
C LEU A 481 -7.56 25.09 -6.96
N ASP A 482 -8.08 25.55 -8.09
CA ASP A 482 -9.51 25.50 -8.36
C ASP A 482 -9.96 24.05 -8.52
N THR A 483 -10.97 23.64 -7.78
CA THR A 483 -11.41 22.24 -7.73
C THR A 483 -11.93 21.72 -9.07
N GLN A 484 -12.55 22.57 -9.86
CA GLN A 484 -13.16 22.18 -11.13
C GLN A 484 -12.17 22.21 -12.30
N SER A 485 -11.41 23.29 -12.42
CA SER A 485 -10.48 23.50 -13.54
C SER A 485 -9.05 23.03 -13.28
N HIS A 486 -8.71 22.68 -12.03
CA HIS A 486 -7.38 22.35 -11.53
C HIS A 486 -6.28 23.39 -11.84
N VAL A 487 -6.69 24.61 -12.16
CA VAL A 487 -5.79 25.75 -12.39
C VAL A 487 -5.31 26.32 -11.05
N ILE A 488 -4.05 26.72 -10.99
CA ILE A 488 -3.48 27.37 -9.81
C ILE A 488 -4.08 28.78 -9.68
N VAL A 489 -4.79 29.02 -8.57
CA VAL A 489 -5.36 30.32 -8.20
C VAL A 489 -4.29 31.24 -7.65
N THR A 490 -3.46 30.72 -6.72
CA THR A 490 -2.37 31.47 -6.10
C THR A 490 -1.31 30.54 -5.52
N THR A 491 -0.13 31.08 -5.24
CA THR A 491 0.99 30.36 -4.63
C THR A 491 1.70 31.24 -3.62
N PHE A 492 2.05 30.66 -2.46
CA PHE A 492 2.81 31.33 -1.40
C PHE A 492 4.06 30.52 -1.03
N SER A 493 5.11 31.22 -0.63
CA SER A 493 6.42 30.65 -0.29
C SER A 493 6.96 31.28 1.01
N ASP A 494 6.11 31.38 2.04
CA ASP A 494 6.45 32.05 3.29
C ASP A 494 7.16 31.12 4.30
N ALA A 495 6.93 29.81 4.22
CA ALA A 495 7.55 28.84 5.11
C ALA A 495 8.99 28.52 4.65
N GLY A 496 9.90 28.37 5.63
CA GLY A 496 11.31 28.01 5.38
C GLY A 496 11.56 26.53 5.18
N GLU A 497 10.60 25.68 5.57
CA GLU A 497 10.67 24.22 5.56
C GLU A 497 9.35 23.61 5.10
N GLN A 498 9.31 22.29 4.92
CA GLN A 498 8.14 21.58 4.45
C GLN A 498 6.86 21.89 5.25
N ILE A 499 5.75 21.95 4.55
CA ILE A 499 4.43 22.15 5.13
C ILE A 499 3.85 20.79 5.54
N SER A 500 3.47 20.65 6.79
CA SER A 500 2.97 19.39 7.37
C SER A 500 1.49 19.41 7.74
N ALA A 501 0.93 20.59 7.97
CA ALA A 501 -0.47 20.78 8.31
C ALA A 501 -1.05 21.98 7.55
N ILE A 502 -2.24 21.84 7.02
CA ILE A 502 -2.97 22.91 6.34
C ILE A 502 -4.46 22.73 6.59
N SER A 503 -5.14 23.78 7.04
CA SER A 503 -6.59 23.73 7.29
C SER A 503 -7.22 25.11 7.23
N TYR A 504 -8.34 25.19 6.54
CA TYR A 504 -9.21 26.35 6.60
C TYR A 504 -10.05 26.34 7.89
N SER A 505 -10.38 27.51 8.38
CA SER A 505 -11.40 27.66 9.43
C SER A 505 -12.77 27.21 8.92
N PRO A 506 -13.67 26.72 9.80
CA PRO A 506 -15.00 26.27 9.39
C PRO A 506 -15.84 27.31 8.66
N ASP A 507 -15.66 28.59 8.99
CA ASP A 507 -16.32 29.73 8.30
C ASP A 507 -15.64 30.14 6.98
N GLY A 508 -14.48 29.54 6.66
CA GLY A 508 -13.71 29.82 5.45
C GLY A 508 -12.97 31.15 5.44
N GLN A 509 -12.92 31.90 6.56
CA GLN A 509 -12.29 33.23 6.60
C GLN A 509 -10.78 33.19 6.84
N TYR A 510 -10.26 32.07 7.33
CA TYR A 510 -8.83 31.91 7.63
C TYR A 510 -8.28 30.60 7.06
N LEU A 511 -6.99 30.63 6.73
CA LEU A 511 -6.20 29.46 6.41
C LEU A 511 -4.99 29.43 7.34
N ALA A 512 -4.81 28.33 8.09
CA ALA A 512 -3.63 28.08 8.91
C ALA A 512 -2.72 27.07 8.24
N VAL A 513 -1.42 27.36 8.15
CA VAL A 513 -0.40 26.56 7.47
C VAL A 513 0.73 26.30 8.46
N GLY A 514 0.83 25.05 8.95
CA GLY A 514 1.87 24.59 9.87
C GLY A 514 3.07 24.02 9.13
N SER A 515 4.28 24.42 9.54
CA SER A 515 5.53 24.05 8.88
C SER A 515 6.50 23.36 9.82
N HIS A 516 7.49 22.68 9.26
CA HIS A 516 8.61 22.09 9.97
C HIS A 516 9.64 23.13 10.46
N ASP A 517 9.48 24.39 10.10
CA ASP A 517 10.25 25.51 10.69
C ASP A 517 9.72 25.97 12.07
N ASN A 518 8.80 25.21 12.68
CA ASN A 518 8.17 25.40 13.98
C ASN A 518 7.15 26.55 14.04
N PHE A 519 6.78 27.11 12.89
CA PHE A 519 5.84 28.22 12.83
C PHE A 519 4.52 27.80 12.18
N ILE A 520 3.47 28.56 12.50
CA ILE A 520 2.19 28.52 11.78
C ILE A 520 2.01 29.86 11.06
N TYR A 521 1.74 29.81 9.77
CA TYR A 521 1.46 30.97 8.94
C TYR A 521 -0.04 31.11 8.77
N LEU A 522 -0.56 32.30 9.02
CA LEU A 522 -1.98 32.58 9.03
C LEU A 522 -2.35 33.56 7.91
N TYR A 523 -3.36 33.19 7.15
CA TYR A 523 -3.87 33.97 6.02
C TYR A 523 -5.36 34.23 6.22
N GLU A 524 -5.78 35.48 5.98
CA GLU A 524 -7.15 35.84 5.80
C GLU A 524 -7.57 35.42 4.38
N VAL A 525 -8.78 34.90 4.25
CA VAL A 525 -9.31 34.32 3.02
C VAL A 525 -10.61 35.01 2.67
N ALA A 526 -10.74 35.42 1.40
CA ALA A 526 -11.92 36.08 0.87
C ALA A 526 -12.33 35.45 -0.48
N GLU A 527 -13.43 35.88 -1.03
CA GLU A 527 -13.96 35.43 -2.33
C GLU A 527 -14.05 33.92 -2.46
N GLU A 528 -14.58 33.26 -1.39
CA GLU A 528 -14.71 31.80 -1.31
C GLU A 528 -13.41 31.03 -1.58
N GLY A 529 -12.28 31.57 -1.11
CA GLY A 529 -10.97 30.94 -1.25
C GLY A 529 -10.19 31.37 -2.48
N ARG A 530 -10.55 32.46 -3.12
CA ARG A 530 -9.82 33.01 -4.29
C ARG A 530 -8.86 34.15 -3.96
N GLU A 531 -9.07 34.86 -2.86
CA GLU A 531 -8.21 35.92 -2.39
C GLU A 531 -7.61 35.60 -1.03
N TYR A 532 -6.31 35.85 -0.86
CA TYR A 532 -5.54 35.55 0.34
C TYR A 532 -4.67 36.73 0.74
N ARG A 533 -4.68 37.04 2.03
CA ARG A 533 -3.81 38.03 2.62
C ARG A 533 -3.12 37.45 3.86
N ARG A 534 -1.80 37.38 3.88
CA ARG A 534 -1.08 36.98 5.07
C ARG A 534 -1.32 37.98 6.21
N VAL A 535 -1.80 37.50 7.34
CA VAL A 535 -2.14 38.32 8.51
C VAL A 535 -1.25 38.04 9.71
N GLY A 536 -0.64 36.85 9.82
CA GLY A 536 0.16 36.51 10.98
C GLY A 536 1.18 35.40 10.75
N LYS A 537 2.05 35.32 11.76
CA LYS A 537 3.00 34.23 11.96
C LYS A 537 2.97 33.87 13.43
N CYS A 538 2.43 32.72 13.77
CA CYS A 538 2.36 32.24 15.15
C CYS A 538 3.68 31.55 15.53
N SER A 539 4.27 31.95 16.64
CA SER A 539 5.53 31.40 17.17
C SER A 539 5.36 31.00 18.62
N GLY A 540 5.85 29.81 18.97
CA GLY A 540 5.73 29.28 20.33
C GLY A 540 6.22 27.86 20.45
N HIS A 541 6.00 27.01 19.44
CA HIS A 541 6.51 25.66 19.42
C HIS A 541 8.02 25.59 19.30
N SER A 542 8.63 24.65 20.02
CA SER A 542 10.08 24.38 19.97
C SER A 542 10.46 23.30 18.94
N SER A 543 9.47 22.70 18.28
CA SER A 543 9.65 21.67 17.27
C SER A 543 8.64 21.84 16.13
N TYR A 544 8.80 21.01 15.08
CA TYR A 544 7.98 21.06 13.88
C TYR A 544 6.49 20.78 14.16
N ILE A 545 5.61 21.47 13.43
CA ILE A 545 4.16 21.29 13.53
C ILE A 545 3.77 19.95 12.94
N THR A 546 2.96 19.17 13.67
CA THR A 546 2.46 17.86 13.22
C THR A 546 0.99 17.88 12.82
N HIS A 547 0.15 18.50 13.64
CA HIS A 547 -1.31 18.54 13.45
C HIS A 547 -1.87 19.92 13.78
N LEU A 548 -3.03 20.20 13.19
CA LEU A 548 -3.76 21.45 13.38
C LEU A 548 -5.26 21.17 13.32
N ASP A 549 -6.04 21.78 14.22
CA ASP A 549 -7.50 21.71 14.21
C ASP A 549 -8.12 23.03 14.63
N TRP A 550 -9.24 23.38 14.03
CA TRP A 550 -10.01 24.58 14.33
C TRP A 550 -11.13 24.30 15.33
N ALA A 551 -11.44 25.29 16.15
CA ALA A 551 -12.71 25.32 16.87
C ALA A 551 -13.88 25.35 15.90
N SER A 552 -14.99 24.66 16.21
CA SER A 552 -16.16 24.60 15.32
C SER A 552 -16.81 25.96 15.06
N ASP A 553 -16.59 26.94 15.95
CA ASP A 553 -17.03 28.33 15.80
C ASP A 553 -15.99 29.25 15.15
N SER A 554 -14.86 28.71 14.70
CA SER A 554 -13.72 29.44 14.12
C SER A 554 -13.02 30.45 15.08
N SER A 555 -13.35 30.45 16.37
CA SER A 555 -12.83 31.41 17.35
C SER A 555 -11.37 31.20 17.69
N SER A 556 -10.85 30.00 17.51
CA SER A 556 -9.48 29.63 17.84
C SER A 556 -9.05 28.38 17.07
N PHE A 557 -7.76 28.07 17.09
CA PHE A 557 -7.24 26.80 16.59
C PHE A 557 -6.16 26.21 17.50
N MET A 558 -6.04 24.90 17.44
CA MET A 558 -5.09 24.11 18.23
C MET A 558 -4.03 23.51 17.31
N THR A 559 -2.78 23.42 17.80
CA THR A 559 -1.68 22.76 17.13
C THR A 559 -0.98 21.77 18.02
N ASN A 560 -0.55 20.63 17.45
CA ASN A 560 0.40 19.69 18.04
C ASN A 560 1.75 19.84 17.33
N SER A 561 2.81 19.52 18.04
CA SER A 561 4.17 19.53 17.46
C SER A 561 5.01 18.33 17.92
N GLY A 562 6.18 18.15 17.32
CA GLY A 562 7.11 17.07 17.63
C GLY A 562 7.73 17.15 19.05
N ASP A 563 7.53 18.25 19.76
CA ASP A 563 7.88 18.40 21.18
C ASP A 563 6.82 17.84 22.14
N TYR A 564 5.68 17.36 21.62
CA TYR A 564 4.47 16.90 22.33
C TYR A 564 3.73 18.04 23.06
N GLU A 565 3.99 19.29 22.71
CA GLU A 565 3.24 20.44 23.21
C GLU A 565 1.96 20.62 22.43
N ILE A 566 0.94 21.11 23.14
CA ILE A 566 -0.36 21.50 22.58
C ILE A 566 -0.48 23.01 22.82
N LEU A 567 -0.53 23.79 21.74
CA LEU A 567 -0.69 25.23 21.82
C LEU A 567 -1.99 25.67 21.14
N TYR A 568 -2.53 26.76 21.65
CA TYR A 568 -3.81 27.35 21.19
C TYR A 568 -3.57 28.76 20.71
N TRP A 569 -4.29 29.18 19.68
CA TRP A 569 -4.04 30.40 18.96
C TRP A 569 -5.34 31.18 18.68
N ASP A 570 -5.25 32.50 18.82
CA ASP A 570 -6.27 33.42 18.40
C ASP A 570 -6.02 33.83 16.92
N PRO A 571 -6.94 33.58 15.99
CA PRO A 571 -6.72 33.85 14.56
C PRO A 571 -6.69 35.34 14.22
N GLU A 572 -7.38 36.20 14.97
CA GLU A 572 -7.39 37.64 14.69
C GLU A 572 -6.04 38.29 15.01
N SER A 573 -5.47 37.95 16.17
CA SER A 573 -4.20 38.55 16.61
C SER A 573 -2.97 37.73 16.23
N GLY A 574 -3.14 36.46 15.87
CA GLY A 574 -2.03 35.51 15.65
C GLY A 574 -1.26 35.18 16.91
N LYS A 575 -1.79 35.50 18.08
CA LYS A 575 -1.13 35.29 19.38
C LYS A 575 -1.54 33.98 20.03
N GLN A 576 -0.63 33.45 20.84
CA GLN A 576 -0.90 32.26 21.65
C GLN A 576 -1.92 32.59 22.75
N ILE A 577 -2.92 31.71 22.90
CA ILE A 577 -3.80 31.69 24.07
C ILE A 577 -3.07 30.89 25.14
N VAL A 578 -2.49 31.62 26.11
CA VAL A 578 -1.60 31.02 27.13
C VAL A 578 -2.35 30.16 28.11
N SER A 579 -3.60 30.52 28.47
CA SER A 579 -4.41 29.71 29.36
C SER A 579 -5.12 28.58 28.60
N ALA A 580 -4.53 27.39 28.63
CA ALA A 580 -5.18 26.19 28.07
C ALA A 580 -6.52 25.86 28.77
N GLU A 581 -6.70 26.32 29.99
CA GLU A 581 -7.95 26.17 30.76
C GLU A 581 -9.11 26.94 30.09
N SER A 582 -8.83 28.09 29.49
CA SER A 582 -9.86 28.93 28.82
C SER A 582 -10.47 28.26 27.58
N VAL A 583 -9.77 27.28 27.00
CA VAL A 583 -10.22 26.55 25.79
C VAL A 583 -10.64 25.11 26.08
N ARG A 584 -10.75 24.72 27.36
CA ARG A 584 -11.12 23.34 27.75
C ARG A 584 -12.51 22.91 27.28
N ASN A 585 -13.43 23.87 27.11
CA ASN A 585 -14.80 23.63 26.68
C ASN A 585 -15.00 23.83 25.16
N VAL A 586 -13.93 24.12 24.43
CA VAL A 586 -13.98 24.35 22.96
C VAL A 586 -14.27 23.00 22.28
N GLU A 587 -15.21 23.01 21.35
CA GLU A 587 -15.47 21.89 20.47
C GLU A 587 -14.58 22.00 19.21
N TRP A 588 -13.76 20.96 18.99
CA TRP A 588 -12.86 20.90 17.86
C TRP A 588 -13.54 20.32 16.63
N GLU A 589 -13.35 20.96 15.47
CA GLU A 589 -14.12 20.66 14.26
C GLU A 589 -13.89 19.25 13.72
N LYS A 590 -12.63 18.86 13.56
CA LYS A 590 -12.26 17.58 12.93
C LYS A 590 -11.72 16.54 13.91
N ALA A 591 -11.36 16.94 15.13
CA ALA A 591 -10.57 16.16 16.07
C ALA A 591 -9.28 15.60 15.41
N SER A 592 -8.62 16.40 14.56
CA SER A 592 -7.46 15.98 13.76
C SER A 592 -6.13 16.07 14.51
N CYS A 593 -6.10 16.64 15.71
CA CYS A 593 -4.93 16.62 16.59
C CYS A 593 -4.88 15.34 17.42
N THR A 594 -3.82 14.56 17.28
CA THR A 594 -3.64 13.28 17.99
C THR A 594 -3.44 13.45 19.50
N LEU A 595 -2.94 14.59 19.91
CA LEU A 595 -2.82 14.99 21.32
C LEU A 595 -3.99 15.92 21.68
N SER A 596 -5.11 15.35 22.12
CA SER A 596 -6.30 16.03 22.56
C SER A 596 -7.06 15.18 23.58
N PHE A 597 -7.78 15.79 24.51
CA PHE A 597 -8.60 15.07 25.49
C PHE A 597 -9.64 14.17 24.83
N HIS A 598 -10.30 14.65 23.78
CA HIS A 598 -11.40 13.92 23.11
C HIS A 598 -10.97 12.65 22.37
N VAL A 599 -9.65 12.46 22.16
CA VAL A 599 -9.07 11.29 21.52
C VAL A 599 -8.00 10.58 22.36
N LEU A 600 -7.94 10.89 23.65
CA LEU A 600 -6.99 10.28 24.59
C LEU A 600 -6.92 8.75 24.51
N GLY A 601 -8.05 8.10 24.33
CA GLY A 601 -8.20 6.64 24.33
C GLY A 601 -7.58 5.92 23.15
N ILE A 602 -7.13 6.65 22.10
CA ILE A 602 -6.48 6.04 20.92
C ILE A 602 -5.07 5.51 21.23
N TRP A 603 -4.42 6.00 22.29
CA TRP A 603 -3.04 5.69 22.63
C TRP A 603 -2.90 4.36 23.38
N PRO A 604 -2.20 3.34 22.80
CA PRO A 604 -1.90 2.09 23.49
C PRO A 604 -0.82 2.26 24.56
N ASP A 605 -0.70 1.29 25.47
CA ASP A 605 0.34 1.28 26.49
C ASP A 605 1.74 1.26 25.85
N GLY A 606 2.61 2.13 26.32
CA GLY A 606 4.00 2.22 25.86
C GLY A 606 4.18 2.87 24.49
N ALA A 607 3.12 3.50 23.96
CA ALA A 607 3.18 4.18 22.67
C ALA A 607 4.19 5.34 22.69
N ASP A 608 4.79 5.54 21.52
CA ASP A 608 5.47 6.77 21.17
C ASP A 608 4.47 7.79 20.63
N GLY A 609 4.69 9.07 20.89
CA GLY A 609 3.84 10.14 20.33
C GLY A 609 3.88 10.25 18.80
N THR A 610 4.68 9.44 18.11
CA THR A 610 4.76 9.32 16.67
C THR A 610 4.07 8.07 16.12
N ASP A 611 3.60 7.13 16.97
CA ASP A 611 3.01 5.87 16.52
C ASP A 611 1.65 6.05 15.81
N ILE A 612 0.94 7.15 16.10
CA ILE A 612 -0.33 7.50 15.46
C ILE A 612 -0.12 8.74 14.60
N ASN A 613 -0.24 8.58 13.29
CA ASN A 613 0.02 9.65 12.33
C ASN A 613 -1.21 10.51 12.02
N ALA A 614 -2.39 9.95 12.15
CA ALA A 614 -3.62 10.61 11.77
C ALA A 614 -4.79 10.20 12.66
N VAL A 615 -5.66 11.14 12.94
CA VAL A 615 -6.93 10.94 13.60
C VAL A 615 -7.96 11.88 12.97
N ILE A 616 -9.19 11.44 12.87
CA ILE A 616 -10.30 12.21 12.32
C ILE A 616 -11.63 11.76 12.94
N LYS A 617 -12.49 12.70 13.26
CA LYS A 617 -13.86 12.50 13.71
C LYS A 617 -14.83 12.42 12.54
N SER A 618 -15.86 11.56 12.63
CA SER A 618 -17.00 11.56 11.69
C SER A 618 -17.84 12.85 11.81
N HIS A 619 -18.52 13.24 10.73
CA HIS A 619 -19.36 14.44 10.72
C HIS A 619 -20.58 14.31 11.65
N ASP A 620 -21.09 13.08 11.83
CA ASP A 620 -22.16 12.76 12.79
C ASP A 620 -21.68 12.74 14.25
N ARG A 621 -20.37 12.94 14.49
CA ARG A 621 -19.73 13.01 15.81
C ARG A 621 -19.89 11.75 16.66
N LYS A 622 -20.00 10.58 16.03
CA LYS A 622 -20.15 9.29 16.75
C LYS A 622 -18.93 8.41 16.66
N LEU A 623 -18.09 8.60 15.65
CA LEU A 623 -16.93 7.77 15.37
C LEU A 623 -15.66 8.60 15.30
N VAL A 624 -14.54 7.95 15.59
CA VAL A 624 -13.21 8.48 15.30
C VAL A 624 -12.35 7.37 14.68
N ALA A 625 -11.67 7.72 13.60
CA ALA A 625 -10.76 6.82 12.91
C ALA A 625 -9.31 7.27 13.08
N THR A 626 -8.38 6.30 13.15
CA THR A 626 -6.93 6.56 13.24
C THR A 626 -6.16 5.78 12.21
N GLY A 627 -5.00 6.33 11.81
CA GLY A 627 -3.96 5.65 11.04
C GLY A 627 -2.66 5.60 11.84
N ASP A 628 -2.03 4.41 11.89
CA ASP A 628 -0.81 4.17 12.67
C ASP A 628 0.41 3.88 11.79
N ASP A 629 1.60 3.85 12.40
CA ASP A 629 2.88 3.56 11.74
C ASP A 629 3.02 2.11 11.24
N PHE A 630 2.11 1.23 11.68
CA PHE A 630 2.16 -0.22 11.41
C PHE A 630 1.13 -0.65 10.37
N GLY A 631 0.62 0.28 9.57
CA GLY A 631 -0.37 0.03 8.53
C GLY A 631 -1.79 -0.23 9.05
N GLY A 632 -2.04 0.02 10.33
CA GLY A 632 -3.35 -0.18 10.95
C GLY A 632 -4.27 1.01 10.75
N VAL A 633 -5.50 0.74 10.31
CA VAL A 633 -6.63 1.66 10.41
C VAL A 633 -7.50 1.18 11.56
N ARG A 634 -7.85 2.07 12.48
CA ARG A 634 -8.70 1.73 13.62
C ARG A 634 -9.92 2.60 13.68
N LEU A 635 -11.03 2.03 14.18
CA LEU A 635 -12.29 2.73 14.39
C LEU A 635 -12.69 2.61 15.86
N TYR A 636 -13.04 3.75 16.45
CA TYR A 636 -13.45 3.91 17.84
C TYR A 636 -14.76 4.68 17.93
N ASN A 637 -15.41 4.63 19.07
CA ASN A 637 -16.47 5.58 19.42
C ASN A 637 -15.88 6.98 19.67
N TYR A 638 -16.62 8.01 19.34
CA TYR A 638 -16.30 9.39 19.68
C TYR A 638 -17.32 9.93 20.71
N PRO A 639 -16.89 10.68 21.73
CA PRO A 639 -15.51 10.97 22.11
C PRO A 639 -14.77 9.73 22.66
N CYS A 640 -13.47 9.64 22.34
CA CYS A 640 -12.61 8.53 22.72
C CYS A 640 -11.75 8.91 23.93
N VAL A 641 -12.38 9.02 25.10
CA VAL A 641 -11.77 9.58 26.32
C VAL A 641 -11.37 8.52 27.36
N VAL A 642 -11.71 7.27 27.15
CA VAL A 642 -11.36 6.15 28.03
C VAL A 642 -9.99 5.63 27.63
N PRO A 643 -9.00 5.53 28.54
CA PRO A 643 -7.70 4.97 28.22
C PRO A 643 -7.79 3.58 27.61
N ARG A 644 -7.04 3.33 26.54
CA ARG A 644 -7.10 2.05 25.82
C ARG A 644 -8.49 1.70 25.33
N ALA A 645 -9.18 2.66 24.72
CA ALA A 645 -10.52 2.48 24.23
C ALA A 645 -10.61 1.25 23.30
N PRO A 646 -11.66 0.43 23.40
CA PRO A 646 -11.91 -0.66 22.46
C PRO A 646 -12.08 -0.15 21.05
N SER A 647 -11.50 -0.88 20.09
CA SER A 647 -11.55 -0.51 18.67
C SER A 647 -11.54 -1.73 17.77
N TYR A 648 -12.07 -1.55 16.57
CA TYR A 648 -11.80 -2.47 15.48
C TYR A 648 -10.50 -2.06 14.78
N LYS A 649 -9.66 -3.05 14.44
CA LYS A 649 -8.43 -2.86 13.67
C LYS A 649 -8.58 -3.49 12.29
N TYR A 650 -8.24 -2.72 11.26
CA TYR A 650 -8.30 -3.13 9.87
C TYR A 650 -6.91 -3.09 9.25
N SER A 651 -6.57 -4.14 8.52
CA SER A 651 -5.32 -4.30 7.77
C SER A 651 -5.56 -4.11 6.27
N GLY A 652 -4.54 -3.77 5.53
CA GLY A 652 -4.56 -3.56 4.08
C GLY A 652 -3.37 -2.74 3.62
N HIS A 653 -3.02 -1.70 4.37
CA HIS A 653 -1.74 -1.00 4.21
C HIS A 653 -0.58 -1.87 4.72
N SER A 654 0.57 -1.72 4.08
CA SER A 654 1.82 -2.40 4.44
C SER A 654 2.88 -1.45 4.99
N SER A 655 2.58 -0.15 4.99
CA SER A 655 3.42 0.89 5.58
C SER A 655 2.58 1.80 6.48
N HIS A 656 3.22 2.80 7.07
CA HIS A 656 2.53 3.79 7.88
C HIS A 656 1.35 4.42 7.14
N VAL A 657 0.20 4.46 7.81
CA VAL A 657 -1.00 5.16 7.34
C VAL A 657 -0.81 6.64 7.66
N THR A 658 -0.64 7.46 6.62
CA THR A 658 -0.28 8.88 6.78
C THR A 658 -1.48 9.78 7.05
N ARG A 659 -2.64 9.46 6.47
CA ARG A 659 -3.89 10.21 6.65
C ARG A 659 -5.10 9.28 6.59
N VAL A 660 -6.14 9.69 7.31
CA VAL A 660 -7.49 9.13 7.23
C VAL A 660 -8.50 10.28 7.16
N SER A 661 -9.60 10.10 6.44
CA SER A 661 -10.66 11.11 6.33
C SER A 661 -12.00 10.45 6.00
N PHE A 662 -13.08 10.87 6.67
CA PHE A 662 -14.44 10.49 6.30
C PHE A 662 -14.91 11.31 5.10
N LEU A 663 -15.69 10.70 4.22
CA LEU A 663 -16.45 11.44 3.21
C LEU A 663 -17.50 12.33 3.89
N HIS A 664 -17.94 13.38 3.21
CA HIS A 664 -18.85 14.41 3.76
C HIS A 664 -20.13 13.87 4.39
N ASN A 665 -20.61 12.73 3.96
CA ASN A 665 -21.85 12.08 4.40
C ASN A 665 -21.61 10.88 5.33
N ASP A 666 -20.38 10.64 5.77
CA ASP A 666 -19.96 9.51 6.61
C ASP A 666 -20.34 8.12 6.05
N THR A 667 -20.50 7.98 4.74
CA THR A 667 -20.75 6.68 4.10
C THR A 667 -19.49 5.86 3.94
N ALA A 668 -18.34 6.51 3.82
CA ALA A 668 -17.05 5.86 3.69
C ALA A 668 -15.92 6.62 4.40
N LEU A 669 -14.90 5.86 4.75
CA LEU A 669 -13.60 6.34 5.22
C LEU A 669 -12.56 6.12 4.11
N ILE A 670 -11.72 7.11 3.87
CA ILE A 670 -10.55 7.00 2.99
C ILE A 670 -9.30 6.95 3.86
N SER A 671 -8.39 6.02 3.56
CA SER A 671 -7.06 5.94 4.19
C SER A 671 -5.97 5.91 3.13
N VAL A 672 -4.83 6.55 3.41
CA VAL A 672 -3.69 6.59 2.50
C VAL A 672 -2.45 6.07 3.20
N GLY A 673 -1.73 5.17 2.54
CA GLY A 673 -0.48 4.59 3.01
C GLY A 673 0.71 5.34 2.41
N GLY A 674 1.75 5.59 3.22
CA GLY A 674 2.93 6.33 2.80
C GLY A 674 3.71 5.59 1.73
N LYS A 675 4.62 4.70 2.12
CA LYS A 675 5.52 3.99 1.19
C LYS A 675 4.82 2.95 0.30
N ASP A 676 3.68 2.43 0.71
CA ASP A 676 2.90 1.50 -0.10
C ASP A 676 2.15 2.18 -1.27
N CYS A 677 2.10 3.51 -1.30
CA CYS A 677 1.51 4.33 -2.35
C CYS A 677 0.03 4.01 -2.63
N THR A 678 -0.69 3.46 -1.65
CA THR A 678 -2.04 2.89 -1.82
C THR A 678 -3.07 3.75 -1.13
N VAL A 679 -4.22 3.91 -1.77
CA VAL A 679 -5.42 4.54 -1.20
C VAL A 679 -6.48 3.48 -1.03
N LEU A 680 -7.06 3.36 0.16
CA LEU A 680 -8.10 2.41 0.49
C LEU A 680 -9.39 3.15 0.84
N GLN A 681 -10.49 2.72 0.24
CA GLN A 681 -11.84 3.18 0.56
C GLN A 681 -12.57 2.10 1.35
N TRP A 682 -13.12 2.48 2.48
CA TRP A 682 -13.80 1.62 3.42
C TRP A 682 -15.26 2.06 3.54
N SER A 683 -16.20 1.20 3.22
CA SER A 683 -17.63 1.43 3.51
C SER A 683 -17.87 1.32 5.01
N ILE A 684 -18.74 2.15 5.55
CA ILE A 684 -19.16 2.14 6.96
C ILE A 684 -20.50 1.41 7.07
N LEU A 685 -20.48 0.25 7.73
CA LEU A 685 -21.62 -0.65 7.87
C LEU A 685 -22.35 -0.46 9.20
#